data_e8328349a6e6d1359d2a8560c0ec7246
#
_entry.id   e8328349a6e6d1359d2a8560c0ec7246
#
_cell.length_a   1.000
_cell.length_b   1.000
_cell.length_c   1.000
_cell.angle_alpha   90.00
_cell.angle_beta   90.00
_cell.angle_gamma   90.00
#
_symmetry.space_group_name_H-M   'P 1'
#
loop_
_entity.id
_entity.type
_entity.pdbx_description
1 polymer ?
#
loop_
_entity_poly.entity_id
_entity_poly.type
_entity_poly.pdbx_seq_one_letter_code
_entity_poly.pdbx_strand_id
1 'polypeptide(L)'
;MSESVFQLESQFAPAGDQPTAIAKLVDGLESGLACQTLLGVTGSGKTFTIANVIAKLGRPTIIMAPNKTLAAQLYGEMKEFFPNNAVEYFVSYYDYYQPEAYVPASNTFIEKDASVNAHIEQMRLSATKALLERKDVVLIASVSAIYGLGDPDSYLKMLLHLRQGDTMGQRDILKRLSELQYTRNDIELQRGTFRVRGEVIDIFPADSDRYAIRVELFDDEIERLSEFDPLTGQIVKRIARTTVYPKTHYVTPREKILEATELIKQELRERKQYLLDNNKLIEAQRIHERVQYDIEMMVELGYCSGIENYSRYLSGRAPGEGPPTLLDYLPADGLLVIDESHVTVPQIGAMYKGDRSRKTTLVEYGFRLPSALDNRPLKFEEFEQLMPQTIYVSATPNPYELEKSGGEIVEQVVRPTGLLDPELEVRPVGIQVDDLLSEVAKRVAVNERVLVTTLTKRMSEDLTEYLDEHGVKVRYLHSDIDTVERVEIIRDLRLGKFDVLVGINLLREGLDMPEVSLVCILDADKEGFLRSERSLIQTIGRAARNVNGKVILYADRITNSMAKAMGETERRREKQRAYNLEHGIVPKGVVKRITDVMDVDDGRESEKGYGQASLGRVAEPKAKRYHADAAQLSHDIDKLEKQMHEHARNLEFEQAAALRDEVKRLRELLISA
;
A
#
# COMPACT_ATOMS: atom_id res chain seq x y z
N MET A 1 -13.10 28.54 21.03
CA MET A 1 -12.70 27.37 20.25
C MET A 1 -11.88 27.92 19.10
N SER A 2 -10.59 27.59 19.00
CA SER A 2 -9.80 27.93 17.82
C SER A 2 -10.45 27.20 16.63
N GLU A 3 -10.63 27.89 15.49
CA GLU A 3 -11.08 27.23 14.27
C GLU A 3 -10.14 26.06 13.98
N SER A 4 -10.74 24.88 13.74
CA SER A 4 -10.00 23.68 13.39
C SER A 4 -9.18 23.95 12.12
N VAL A 5 -7.94 23.51 12.09
CA VAL A 5 -7.09 23.60 10.89
C VAL A 5 -7.60 22.70 9.76
N PHE A 6 -8.47 21.72 10.05
CA PHE A 6 -9.09 20.84 9.06
C PHE A 6 -10.46 21.37 8.63
N GLN A 7 -10.69 21.39 7.32
CA GLN A 7 -11.96 21.77 6.70
C GLN A 7 -12.62 20.52 6.14
N LEU A 8 -13.54 19.93 6.93
CA LEU A 8 -14.31 18.75 6.51
C LEU A 8 -15.43 19.17 5.55
N GLU A 9 -15.40 18.67 4.33
CA GLU A 9 -16.46 18.81 3.33
C GLU A 9 -17.24 17.50 3.21
N SER A 10 -18.55 17.57 3.40
CA SER A 10 -19.45 16.42 3.22
C SER A 10 -20.86 16.87 2.87
N GLN A 11 -21.51 16.11 1.98
CA GLN A 11 -22.94 16.27 1.67
C GLN A 11 -23.84 15.69 2.78
N PHE A 12 -23.27 14.93 3.72
CA PHE A 12 -24.00 14.24 4.76
C PHE A 12 -23.61 14.75 6.15
N ALA A 13 -24.57 14.81 7.05
CA ALA A 13 -24.34 14.99 8.47
C ALA A 13 -24.18 13.61 9.15
N PRO A 14 -23.42 13.51 10.26
CA PRO A 14 -23.35 12.29 11.06
C PRO A 14 -24.75 11.81 11.50
N ALA A 15 -25.03 10.52 11.28
CA ALA A 15 -26.33 9.90 11.58
C ALA A 15 -26.14 8.48 12.16
N GLY A 16 -27.22 7.89 12.67
CA GLY A 16 -27.14 6.59 13.33
C GLY A 16 -26.34 6.66 14.63
N ASP A 17 -25.41 5.72 14.80
CA ASP A 17 -24.49 5.69 15.94
C ASP A 17 -23.31 6.68 15.80
N GLN A 18 -23.11 7.30 14.61
CA GLN A 18 -21.95 8.15 14.33
C GLN A 18 -21.81 9.34 15.29
N PRO A 19 -22.85 10.14 15.59
CA PRO A 19 -22.71 11.28 16.51
C PRO A 19 -22.18 10.87 17.89
N THR A 20 -22.71 9.79 18.43
CA THR A 20 -22.32 9.25 19.75
C THR A 20 -20.90 8.67 19.69
N ALA A 21 -20.55 7.96 18.61
CA ALA A 21 -19.21 7.42 18.43
C ALA A 21 -18.15 8.53 18.32
N ILE A 22 -18.43 9.57 17.51
CA ILE A 22 -17.55 10.74 17.36
C ILE A 22 -17.34 11.43 18.73
N ALA A 23 -18.41 11.69 19.47
CA ALA A 23 -18.30 12.34 20.78
C ALA A 23 -17.46 11.51 21.75
N LYS A 24 -17.72 10.21 21.89
CA LYS A 24 -16.96 9.33 22.78
C LYS A 24 -15.47 9.25 22.42
N LEU A 25 -15.15 9.13 21.13
CA LEU A 25 -13.75 9.07 20.66
C LEU A 25 -13.02 10.39 20.95
N VAL A 26 -13.64 11.52 20.67
CA VAL A 26 -13.06 12.84 20.95
C VAL A 26 -12.86 13.05 22.45
N ASP A 27 -13.90 12.82 23.27
CA ASP A 27 -13.84 12.96 24.72
C ASP A 27 -12.74 12.05 25.33
N GLY A 28 -12.62 10.82 24.84
CA GLY A 28 -11.59 9.89 25.27
C GLY A 28 -10.17 10.39 24.95
N LEU A 29 -9.95 10.91 23.74
CA LEU A 29 -8.65 11.46 23.35
C LEU A 29 -8.31 12.75 24.12
N GLU A 30 -9.27 13.64 24.33
CA GLU A 30 -9.10 14.86 25.11
C GLU A 30 -8.86 14.57 26.60
N SER A 31 -9.45 13.49 27.13
CA SER A 31 -9.20 13.02 28.50
C SER A 31 -7.89 12.25 28.67
N GLY A 32 -7.14 12.02 27.58
CA GLY A 32 -5.81 11.44 27.62
C GLY A 32 -5.78 9.91 27.53
N LEU A 33 -6.85 9.24 27.08
CA LEU A 33 -6.83 7.80 26.83
C LEU A 33 -5.79 7.47 25.77
N ALA A 34 -4.91 6.53 26.07
CA ALA A 34 -3.83 6.11 25.16
C ALA A 34 -4.38 5.35 23.95
N CYS A 35 -5.37 4.50 24.17
CA CYS A 35 -5.96 3.64 23.13
C CYS A 35 -7.50 3.59 23.26
N GLN A 36 -8.18 3.56 22.14
CA GLN A 36 -9.62 3.35 22.06
C GLN A 36 -9.96 2.40 20.92
N THR A 37 -11.04 1.66 21.01
CA THR A 37 -11.50 0.75 19.96
C THR A 37 -12.86 1.18 19.42
N LEU A 38 -12.93 1.46 18.10
CA LEU A 38 -14.16 1.66 17.36
C LEU A 38 -14.59 0.34 16.72
N LEU A 39 -15.62 -0.30 17.28
CA LEU A 39 -16.28 -1.43 16.66
C LEU A 39 -17.31 -0.90 15.66
N GLY A 40 -16.93 -0.87 14.39
CA GLY A 40 -17.80 -0.38 13.33
C GLY A 40 -18.13 -1.47 12.31
N VAL A 41 -19.42 -1.80 12.15
CA VAL A 41 -19.84 -2.80 11.18
C VAL A 41 -19.60 -2.33 9.74
N THR A 42 -19.56 -3.26 8.79
CA THR A 42 -19.44 -2.94 7.37
C THR A 42 -20.59 -2.02 6.93
N GLY A 43 -20.26 -0.91 6.27
CA GLY A 43 -21.24 0.05 5.77
C GLY A 43 -21.80 1.03 6.82
N SER A 44 -21.29 1.04 8.06
CA SER A 44 -21.70 2.02 9.07
C SER A 44 -21.08 3.42 8.89
N GLY A 45 -20.14 3.58 7.93
CA GLY A 45 -19.46 4.85 7.68
C GLY A 45 -18.29 5.12 8.64
N LYS A 46 -17.50 4.10 9.01
CA LYS A 46 -16.34 4.24 9.90
C LYS A 46 -15.38 5.34 9.43
N THR A 47 -15.06 5.39 8.13
CA THR A 47 -14.18 6.39 7.55
C THR A 47 -14.69 7.81 7.79
N PHE A 48 -16.00 8.03 7.61
CA PHE A 48 -16.62 9.33 7.87
C PHE A 48 -16.59 9.70 9.36
N THR A 49 -16.79 8.73 10.26
CA THR A 49 -16.66 8.93 11.71
C THR A 49 -15.24 9.37 12.06
N ILE A 50 -14.21 8.69 11.55
CA ILE A 50 -12.79 9.05 11.76
C ILE A 50 -12.48 10.42 11.18
N ALA A 51 -12.97 10.76 9.98
CA ALA A 51 -12.79 12.08 9.39
C ALA A 51 -13.40 13.19 10.30
N ASN A 52 -14.55 12.97 10.88
CA ASN A 52 -15.15 13.91 11.85
C ASN A 52 -14.33 14.04 13.15
N VAL A 53 -13.75 12.94 13.64
CA VAL A 53 -12.86 12.96 14.81
C VAL A 53 -11.62 13.78 14.50
N ILE A 54 -10.97 13.55 13.35
CA ILE A 54 -9.80 14.31 12.89
C ILE A 54 -10.13 15.81 12.78
N ALA A 55 -11.25 16.13 12.14
CA ALA A 55 -11.69 17.51 11.96
C ALA A 55 -11.93 18.23 13.29
N LYS A 56 -12.47 17.55 14.31
CA LYS A 56 -12.72 18.13 15.62
C LYS A 56 -11.45 18.32 16.44
N LEU A 57 -10.52 17.37 16.38
CA LEU A 57 -9.29 17.42 17.16
C LEU A 57 -8.25 18.37 16.55
N GLY A 58 -8.24 18.54 15.23
CA GLY A 58 -7.26 19.41 14.55
C GLY A 58 -5.82 18.92 14.63
N ARG A 59 -5.58 17.59 14.70
CA ARG A 59 -4.26 16.97 14.92
C ARG A 59 -3.76 16.25 13.68
N PRO A 60 -2.46 16.31 13.34
CA PRO A 60 -1.88 15.48 12.29
C PRO A 60 -2.16 14.00 12.56
N THR A 61 -2.62 13.29 11.55
CA THR A 61 -3.10 11.91 11.74
C THR A 61 -2.48 10.98 10.71
N ILE A 62 -1.98 9.82 11.16
CA ILE A 62 -1.61 8.69 10.31
C ILE A 62 -2.73 7.64 10.40
N ILE A 63 -3.22 7.19 9.25
CA ILE A 63 -4.17 6.07 9.15
C ILE A 63 -3.44 4.89 8.53
N MET A 64 -3.25 3.81 9.27
CA MET A 64 -2.61 2.59 8.80
C MET A 64 -3.64 1.60 8.26
N ALA A 65 -3.44 1.15 7.04
CA ALA A 65 -4.26 0.14 6.37
C ALA A 65 -3.48 -1.17 6.14
N PRO A 66 -4.15 -2.33 6.11
CA PRO A 66 -3.48 -3.64 5.98
C PRO A 66 -2.88 -3.91 4.60
N ASN A 67 -3.34 -3.24 3.55
CA ASN A 67 -2.86 -3.44 2.18
C ASN A 67 -2.99 -2.18 1.33
N LYS A 68 -2.33 -2.17 0.14
CA LYS A 68 -2.32 -1.03 -0.79
C LYS A 68 -3.73 -0.68 -1.29
N THR A 69 -4.56 -1.68 -1.58
CA THR A 69 -5.91 -1.47 -2.14
C THR A 69 -6.80 -0.70 -1.16
N LEU A 70 -6.81 -1.11 0.12
CA LEU A 70 -7.57 -0.40 1.14
C LEU A 70 -6.97 0.97 1.43
N ALA A 71 -5.64 1.09 1.44
CA ALA A 71 -4.97 2.38 1.59
C ALA A 71 -5.35 3.35 0.46
N ALA A 72 -5.39 2.90 -0.80
CA ALA A 72 -5.82 3.72 -1.93
C ALA A 72 -7.28 4.15 -1.82
N GLN A 73 -8.18 3.25 -1.40
CA GLN A 73 -9.58 3.58 -1.15
C GLN A 73 -9.71 4.66 -0.05
N LEU A 74 -9.04 4.48 1.09
CA LEU A 74 -9.06 5.44 2.20
C LEU A 74 -8.49 6.80 1.78
N TYR A 75 -7.42 6.79 0.96
CA TYR A 75 -6.83 8.00 0.42
C TYR A 75 -7.83 8.78 -0.43
N GLY A 76 -8.53 8.11 -1.35
CA GLY A 76 -9.58 8.72 -2.15
C GLY A 76 -10.73 9.30 -1.29
N GLU A 77 -11.24 8.51 -0.33
CA GLU A 77 -12.30 8.96 0.59
C GLU A 77 -11.85 10.16 1.44
N MET A 78 -10.62 10.15 1.96
CA MET A 78 -10.10 11.28 2.76
C MET A 78 -9.84 12.52 1.91
N LYS A 79 -9.43 12.39 0.65
CA LYS A 79 -9.33 13.53 -0.28
C LYS A 79 -10.67 14.18 -0.58
N GLU A 80 -11.75 13.38 -0.65
CA GLU A 80 -13.10 13.91 -0.80
C GLU A 80 -13.56 14.66 0.47
N PHE A 81 -13.20 14.16 1.66
CA PHE A 81 -13.55 14.81 2.92
C PHE A 81 -12.69 16.03 3.24
N PHE A 82 -11.44 16.08 2.80
CA PHE A 82 -10.47 17.12 3.10
C PHE A 82 -9.81 17.70 1.83
N PRO A 83 -10.59 18.26 0.88
CA PRO A 83 -10.06 18.72 -0.41
C PRO A 83 -9.07 19.88 -0.27
N ASN A 84 -9.15 20.66 0.82
CA ASN A 84 -8.31 21.83 1.08
C ASN A 84 -7.15 21.57 2.05
N ASN A 85 -7.02 20.34 2.57
CA ASN A 85 -5.97 19.98 3.51
C ASN A 85 -4.95 19.00 2.87
N ALA A 86 -3.85 18.74 3.56
CA ALA A 86 -2.85 17.80 3.07
C ALA A 86 -3.32 16.37 3.32
N VAL A 87 -3.83 15.71 2.31
CA VAL A 87 -4.08 14.27 2.32
C VAL A 87 -2.97 13.59 1.54
N GLU A 88 -2.20 12.76 2.23
CA GLU A 88 -0.95 12.17 1.74
C GLU A 88 -1.00 10.64 1.72
N TYR A 89 -0.14 10.03 0.90
CA TYR A 89 -0.14 8.58 0.67
C TYR A 89 1.26 7.99 0.86
N PHE A 90 1.39 6.98 1.72
CA PHE A 90 2.65 6.36 2.06
C PHE A 90 2.55 4.82 2.10
N VAL A 91 2.74 4.20 0.96
CA VAL A 91 2.74 2.73 0.82
C VAL A 91 4.07 2.24 0.25
N SER A 92 4.24 0.95 0.09
CA SER A 92 5.43 0.41 -0.60
C SER A 92 5.46 0.93 -2.05
N TYR A 93 6.59 1.52 -2.44
CA TYR A 93 6.81 2.06 -3.81
C TYR A 93 7.27 1.01 -4.83
N TYR A 94 7.33 -0.25 -4.42
CA TYR A 94 7.67 -1.34 -5.34
C TYR A 94 6.40 -1.89 -6.00
N ASP A 95 6.37 -1.93 -7.34
CA ASP A 95 5.39 -2.68 -8.11
C ASP A 95 5.72 -4.17 -8.07
N TYR A 96 7.01 -4.47 -8.20
CA TYR A 96 7.59 -5.79 -8.00
C TYR A 96 8.76 -5.69 -7.01
N TYR A 97 8.86 -6.63 -6.09
CA TYR A 97 9.96 -6.68 -5.12
C TYR A 97 10.40 -8.11 -4.81
N GLN A 98 11.60 -8.45 -5.26
CA GLN A 98 12.32 -9.65 -4.85
C GLN A 98 13.47 -9.22 -3.93
N PRO A 99 13.40 -9.48 -2.63
CA PRO A 99 14.49 -9.17 -1.73
C PRO A 99 15.73 -10.02 -2.03
N GLU A 100 16.92 -9.46 -1.80
CA GLU A 100 18.13 -10.25 -1.84
C GLU A 100 18.06 -11.41 -0.84
N ALA A 101 18.46 -12.59 -1.25
CA ALA A 101 18.46 -13.78 -0.41
C ALA A 101 19.61 -14.73 -0.81
N TYR A 102 19.99 -15.59 0.10
CA TYR A 102 20.93 -16.66 -0.19
C TYR A 102 20.36 -17.99 0.25
N VAL A 103 20.41 -18.98 -0.64
CA VAL A 103 19.95 -20.36 -0.39
C VAL A 103 21.16 -21.26 -0.25
N PRO A 104 21.60 -21.59 0.97
CA PRO A 104 22.83 -22.37 1.19
C PRO A 104 22.79 -23.75 0.53
N ALA A 105 21.61 -24.41 0.50
CA ALA A 105 21.46 -25.76 -0.04
C ALA A 105 21.81 -25.85 -1.54
N SER A 106 21.51 -24.81 -2.31
CA SER A 106 21.81 -24.73 -3.77
C SER A 106 22.98 -23.81 -4.08
N ASN A 107 23.62 -23.19 -3.08
CA ASN A 107 24.66 -22.17 -3.25
C ASN A 107 24.21 -21.05 -4.20
N THR A 108 22.93 -20.64 -4.11
CA THR A 108 22.35 -19.66 -5.02
C THR A 108 22.16 -18.33 -4.28
N PHE A 109 22.78 -17.28 -4.81
CA PHE A 109 22.49 -15.91 -4.40
C PHE A 109 21.42 -15.33 -5.31
N ILE A 110 20.37 -14.82 -4.71
CA ILE A 110 19.27 -14.12 -5.37
C ILE A 110 19.53 -12.64 -5.16
N GLU A 111 19.83 -11.93 -6.26
CA GLU A 111 19.98 -10.48 -6.21
C GLU A 111 18.64 -9.79 -5.90
N LYS A 112 18.74 -8.60 -5.28
CA LYS A 112 17.57 -7.73 -5.13
C LYS A 112 17.12 -7.31 -6.51
N ASP A 113 15.89 -7.68 -6.86
CA ASP A 113 15.20 -7.20 -8.07
C ASP A 113 13.97 -6.43 -7.67
N ALA A 114 13.80 -5.23 -8.20
CA ALA A 114 12.70 -4.36 -7.82
C ALA A 114 12.34 -3.39 -8.95
N SER A 115 11.07 -3.32 -9.25
CA SER A 115 10.49 -2.27 -10.07
C SER A 115 9.93 -1.18 -9.17
N VAL A 116 10.42 0.04 -9.33
CA VAL A 116 10.04 1.20 -8.51
C VAL A 116 8.99 2.01 -9.25
N ASN A 117 7.87 2.25 -8.59
CA ASN A 117 6.85 3.18 -9.05
C ASN A 117 7.26 4.62 -8.69
N ALA A 118 7.67 5.38 -9.69
CA ALA A 118 8.15 6.75 -9.51
C ALA A 118 7.08 7.71 -8.98
N HIS A 119 5.80 7.43 -9.23
CA HIS A 119 4.71 8.24 -8.70
C HIS A 119 4.49 7.98 -7.20
N ILE A 120 4.48 6.70 -6.79
CA ILE A 120 4.38 6.36 -5.35
C ILE A 120 5.62 6.86 -4.59
N GLU A 121 6.81 6.79 -5.18
CA GLU A 121 8.01 7.36 -4.57
C GLU A 121 7.88 8.86 -4.32
N GLN A 122 7.38 9.62 -5.31
CA GLN A 122 7.09 11.04 -5.18
C GLN A 122 6.06 11.30 -4.07
N MET A 123 4.96 10.53 -4.02
CA MET A 123 3.95 10.67 -2.96
C MET A 123 4.52 10.42 -1.56
N ARG A 124 5.46 9.49 -1.40
CA ARG A 124 6.14 9.24 -0.13
C ARG A 124 7.02 10.42 0.31
N LEU A 125 7.72 11.05 -0.62
CA LEU A 125 8.50 12.26 -0.35
C LEU A 125 7.58 13.44 0.02
N SER A 126 6.47 13.61 -0.68
CA SER A 126 5.43 14.59 -0.34
C SER A 126 4.87 14.36 1.07
N ALA A 127 4.59 13.12 1.40
CA ALA A 127 4.05 12.73 2.71
C ALA A 127 4.98 13.10 3.88
N THR A 128 6.26 12.79 3.77
CA THR A 128 7.23 13.14 4.82
C THR A 128 7.44 14.66 4.92
N LYS A 129 7.49 15.36 3.80
CA LYS A 129 7.53 16.83 3.77
C LYS A 129 6.29 17.44 4.45
N ALA A 130 5.10 16.94 4.12
CA ALA A 130 3.86 17.43 4.71
C ALA A 130 3.84 17.27 6.24
N LEU A 131 4.26 16.12 6.78
CA LEU A 131 4.38 15.90 8.23
C LEU A 131 5.34 16.87 8.91
N LEU A 132 6.41 17.31 8.22
CA LEU A 132 7.40 18.23 8.77
C LEU A 132 6.96 19.71 8.68
N GLU A 133 6.19 20.07 7.67
CA GLU A 133 5.83 21.48 7.40
C GLU A 133 4.42 21.87 7.86
N ARG A 134 3.48 20.90 7.91
CA ARG A 134 2.05 21.18 8.08
C ARG A 134 1.48 20.51 9.34
N LYS A 135 0.43 21.12 9.87
CA LYS A 135 -0.34 20.58 11.00
C LYS A 135 -1.66 19.94 10.56
N ASP A 136 -2.11 20.23 9.36
CA ASP A 136 -3.37 19.78 8.78
C ASP A 136 -3.15 18.57 7.84
N VAL A 137 -2.44 17.56 8.31
CA VAL A 137 -2.04 16.38 7.53
C VAL A 137 -2.87 15.16 7.91
N VAL A 138 -3.48 14.52 6.92
CA VAL A 138 -4.02 13.15 7.01
C VAL A 138 -3.19 12.27 6.10
N LEU A 139 -2.39 11.38 6.67
CA LEU A 139 -1.51 10.51 5.94
C LEU A 139 -2.02 9.07 5.98
N ILE A 140 -2.29 8.49 4.82
CA ILE A 140 -2.71 7.10 4.68
C ILE A 140 -1.48 6.24 4.39
N ALA A 141 -1.20 5.28 5.28
CA ALA A 141 -0.04 4.41 5.19
C ALA A 141 -0.42 2.93 5.17
N SER A 142 0.44 2.11 4.60
CA SER A 142 0.39 0.66 4.81
C SER A 142 1.39 0.23 5.88
N VAL A 143 1.49 -1.07 6.16
CA VAL A 143 2.51 -1.64 7.07
C VAL A 143 3.95 -1.27 6.68
N SER A 144 4.18 -0.73 5.47
CA SER A 144 5.49 -0.19 5.07
C SER A 144 5.96 0.97 5.96
N ALA A 145 5.07 1.60 6.71
CA ALA A 145 5.38 2.67 7.65
C ALA A 145 6.31 2.25 8.81
N ILE A 146 6.36 0.95 9.15
CA ILE A 146 7.23 0.43 10.22
C ILE A 146 8.62 0.02 9.73
N TYR A 147 8.90 0.15 8.43
CA TYR A 147 10.24 -0.10 7.88
C TYR A 147 11.13 1.11 8.01
N GLY A 148 12.46 0.85 8.04
CA GLY A 148 13.46 1.89 8.13
C GLY A 148 13.30 2.95 7.04
N LEU A 149 13.34 4.19 7.49
CA LEU A 149 13.35 5.42 6.70
C LEU A 149 14.60 6.21 7.09
N GLY A 150 14.96 7.24 6.33
CA GLY A 150 16.04 8.15 6.74
C GLY A 150 15.73 8.83 8.07
N ASP A 151 16.78 9.19 8.81
CA ASP A 151 16.66 9.89 10.09
C ASP A 151 16.07 11.30 9.89
N PRO A 152 14.95 11.67 10.59
CA PRO A 152 14.29 12.97 10.40
C PRO A 152 15.21 14.17 10.63
N ASP A 153 16.07 14.12 11.64
CA ASP A 153 17.01 15.22 11.97
C ASP A 153 18.05 15.40 10.87
N SER A 154 18.56 14.30 10.30
CA SER A 154 19.48 14.36 9.17
C SER A 154 18.77 14.87 7.92
N TYR A 155 17.53 14.45 7.69
CA TYR A 155 16.71 14.88 6.57
C TYR A 155 16.43 16.39 6.62
N LEU A 156 16.08 16.94 7.81
CA LEU A 156 15.88 18.38 8.01
C LEU A 156 17.15 19.22 7.84
N LYS A 157 18.32 18.68 8.15
CA LYS A 157 19.62 19.36 7.91
C LYS A 157 19.98 19.41 6.43
N MET A 158 19.37 18.54 5.62
CA MET A 158 19.62 18.42 4.18
C MET A 158 18.53 19.14 3.37
N LEU A 159 18.22 20.40 3.72
CA LEU A 159 17.28 21.24 2.99
C LEU A 159 18.03 22.35 2.25
N LEU A 160 17.49 22.78 1.11
CA LEU A 160 17.91 24.00 0.42
C LEU A 160 16.82 25.05 0.53
N HIS A 161 17.02 26.01 1.40
CA HIS A 161 16.13 27.15 1.52
C HIS A 161 16.56 28.25 0.54
N LEU A 162 15.61 28.71 -0.26
CA LEU A 162 15.79 29.77 -1.24
C LEU A 162 14.77 30.88 -0.96
N ARG A 163 15.27 32.11 -0.84
CA ARG A 163 14.43 33.29 -0.64
C ARG A 163 14.88 34.40 -1.57
N GLN A 164 13.93 35.10 -2.15
CA GLN A 164 14.21 36.30 -2.96
C GLN A 164 14.98 37.35 -2.12
N GLY A 165 16.07 37.87 -2.66
CA GLY A 165 16.96 38.83 -2.03
C GLY A 165 18.08 38.19 -1.16
N ASP A 166 18.11 36.85 -1.02
CA ASP A 166 19.23 36.18 -0.35
C ASP A 166 20.46 36.16 -1.26
N THR A 167 21.64 36.34 -0.64
CA THR A 167 22.93 36.20 -1.33
C THR A 167 23.40 34.76 -1.25
N MET A 168 23.30 34.04 -2.36
CA MET A 168 23.76 32.65 -2.51
C MET A 168 24.23 32.43 -3.95
N GLY A 169 25.53 32.23 -4.12
CA GLY A 169 26.12 32.04 -5.45
C GLY A 169 25.63 30.78 -6.16
N GLN A 170 25.63 30.84 -7.51
CA GLN A 170 25.21 29.68 -8.33
C GLN A 170 25.92 28.40 -7.91
N ARG A 171 27.23 28.43 -7.67
CA ARG A 171 28.01 27.28 -7.26
C ARG A 171 27.53 26.65 -5.97
N ASP A 172 27.11 27.45 -4.98
CA ASP A 172 26.65 26.96 -3.70
C ASP A 172 25.29 26.29 -3.83
N ILE A 173 24.40 26.85 -4.65
CA ILE A 173 23.10 26.23 -4.97
C ILE A 173 23.34 24.89 -5.66
N LEU A 174 24.18 24.81 -6.69
CA LEU A 174 24.46 23.58 -7.42
C LEU A 174 25.13 22.50 -6.56
N LYS A 175 26.08 22.91 -5.72
CA LYS A 175 26.70 22.02 -4.73
C LYS A 175 25.64 21.44 -3.78
N ARG A 176 24.77 22.29 -3.26
CA ARG A 176 23.71 21.85 -2.36
C ARG A 176 22.72 20.92 -3.03
N LEU A 177 22.29 21.19 -4.27
CA LEU A 177 21.45 20.28 -5.06
C LEU A 177 22.10 18.91 -5.27
N SER A 178 23.40 18.87 -5.54
CA SER A 178 24.15 17.61 -5.65
C SER A 178 24.18 16.85 -4.30
N GLU A 179 24.40 17.53 -3.19
CA GLU A 179 24.31 16.94 -1.83
C GLU A 179 22.91 16.38 -1.54
N LEU A 180 21.85 17.01 -2.05
CA LEU A 180 20.46 16.56 -1.97
C LEU A 180 20.15 15.40 -2.95
N GLN A 181 21.15 14.88 -3.66
CA GLN A 181 21.05 13.80 -4.65
C GLN A 181 20.30 14.17 -5.93
N TYR A 182 20.16 15.47 -6.24
CA TYR A 182 19.64 15.92 -7.53
C TYR A 182 20.67 15.71 -8.62
N THR A 183 20.21 15.31 -9.79
CA THR A 183 21.07 15.08 -10.96
C THR A 183 20.94 16.25 -11.93
N ARG A 184 22.07 16.77 -12.46
CA ARG A 184 22.05 17.76 -13.52
C ARG A 184 21.62 17.11 -14.84
N ASN A 185 20.61 17.65 -15.47
CA ASN A 185 20.15 17.26 -16.80
C ASN A 185 19.69 18.50 -17.57
N ASP A 186 20.57 18.99 -18.45
CA ASP A 186 20.31 20.21 -19.23
C ASP A 186 19.40 19.96 -20.45
N ILE A 187 19.14 18.69 -20.80
CA ILE A 187 18.31 18.28 -21.94
C ILE A 187 16.86 18.13 -21.50
N GLU A 188 16.61 17.28 -20.53
CA GLU A 188 15.29 16.94 -20.06
C GLU A 188 15.16 17.22 -18.55
N LEU A 189 14.22 18.10 -18.20
CA LEU A 189 13.94 18.45 -16.81
C LEU A 189 12.89 17.48 -16.24
N GLN A 190 13.37 16.50 -15.46
CA GLN A 190 12.54 15.50 -14.78
C GLN A 190 12.54 15.71 -13.27
N ARG A 191 11.64 15.05 -12.54
CA ARG A 191 11.62 15.07 -11.08
C ARG A 191 12.98 14.64 -10.50
N GLY A 192 13.47 15.38 -9.50
CA GLY A 192 14.76 15.12 -8.89
C GLY A 192 15.95 15.48 -9.80
N THR A 193 15.75 16.33 -10.82
CA THR A 193 16.82 16.88 -11.66
C THR A 193 16.80 18.41 -11.61
N PHE A 194 17.91 19.00 -12.03
CA PHE A 194 18.04 20.43 -12.25
C PHE A 194 18.77 20.68 -13.56
N ARG A 195 18.54 21.84 -14.14
CA ARG A 195 19.27 22.33 -15.33
C ARG A 195 19.73 23.77 -15.12
N VAL A 196 20.79 24.15 -15.83
CA VAL A 196 21.41 25.47 -15.70
C VAL A 196 21.52 26.12 -17.07
N ARG A 197 21.01 27.37 -17.19
CA ARG A 197 21.09 28.16 -18.41
C ARG A 197 21.52 29.60 -18.07
N GLY A 198 22.81 29.88 -18.15
CA GLY A 198 23.37 31.15 -17.68
C GLY A 198 23.17 31.30 -16.18
N GLU A 199 22.52 32.39 -15.76
CA GLU A 199 22.21 32.67 -14.36
C GLU A 199 20.85 32.13 -13.91
N VAL A 200 20.23 31.27 -14.71
CA VAL A 200 18.94 30.64 -14.40
C VAL A 200 19.14 29.19 -14.04
N ILE A 201 18.65 28.79 -12.89
CA ILE A 201 18.61 27.41 -12.43
C ILE A 201 17.15 26.95 -12.36
N ASP A 202 16.80 25.95 -13.15
CA ASP A 202 15.50 25.29 -13.07
C ASP A 202 15.63 23.99 -12.26
N ILE A 203 14.82 23.83 -11.23
CA ILE A 203 14.83 22.68 -10.32
C ILE A 203 13.46 22.03 -10.38
N PHE A 204 13.38 20.71 -10.66
CA PHE A 204 12.13 19.97 -10.51
C PHE A 204 12.16 19.17 -9.21
N PRO A 205 11.48 19.64 -8.15
CA PRO A 205 11.49 18.98 -6.86
C PRO A 205 11.01 17.53 -6.94
N ALA A 206 11.64 16.65 -6.20
CA ALA A 206 11.32 15.22 -6.21
C ALA A 206 9.94 14.91 -5.59
N ASP A 207 9.47 15.77 -4.69
CA ASP A 207 8.16 15.72 -4.02
C ASP A 207 7.03 16.39 -4.81
N SER A 208 7.35 17.15 -5.87
CA SER A 208 6.36 17.85 -6.69
C SER A 208 5.73 16.94 -7.73
N ASP A 209 4.43 17.05 -7.89
CA ASP A 209 3.66 16.34 -8.91
C ASP A 209 3.61 17.09 -10.25
N ARG A 210 3.68 18.42 -10.22
CA ARG A 210 3.35 19.24 -11.39
C ARG A 210 4.33 20.35 -11.72
N TYR A 211 4.81 21.12 -10.74
CA TYR A 211 5.53 22.37 -11.00
C TYR A 211 7.01 22.28 -10.64
N ALA A 212 7.83 22.90 -11.48
CA ALA A 212 9.24 23.10 -11.23
C ALA A 212 9.50 24.52 -10.70
N ILE A 213 10.65 24.72 -10.07
CA ILE A 213 11.09 25.98 -9.47
C ILE A 213 12.14 26.60 -10.38
N ARG A 214 11.99 27.86 -10.71
CA ARG A 214 12.99 28.67 -11.42
C ARG A 214 13.62 29.65 -10.46
N VAL A 215 14.95 29.62 -10.38
CA VAL A 215 15.79 30.54 -9.64
C VAL A 215 16.54 31.42 -10.66
N GLU A 216 16.27 32.71 -10.64
CA GLU A 216 16.97 33.68 -11.49
C GLU A 216 17.94 34.46 -10.60
N LEU A 217 19.24 34.39 -10.91
CA LEU A 217 20.28 35.05 -10.17
C LEU A 217 20.71 36.34 -10.88
N PHE A 218 21.10 37.32 -10.12
CA PHE A 218 21.85 38.48 -10.56
C PHE A 218 23.14 38.54 -9.73
N ASP A 219 24.26 38.19 -10.34
CA ASP A 219 25.49 37.87 -9.62
C ASP A 219 25.26 36.73 -8.62
N ASP A 220 25.50 36.99 -7.33
CA ASP A 220 25.28 36.07 -6.22
C ASP A 220 23.95 36.31 -5.46
N GLU A 221 23.07 37.19 -5.97
CA GLU A 221 21.78 37.48 -5.35
C GLU A 221 20.63 36.75 -6.09
N ILE A 222 19.72 36.15 -5.34
CA ILE A 222 18.49 35.55 -5.86
C ILE A 222 17.52 36.68 -6.21
N GLU A 223 17.53 37.11 -7.49
CA GLU A 223 16.68 38.21 -7.96
C GLU A 223 15.20 37.80 -7.98
N ARG A 224 14.91 36.57 -8.47
CA ARG A 224 13.53 36.08 -8.62
C ARG A 224 13.42 34.59 -8.34
N LEU A 225 12.28 34.23 -7.76
CA LEU A 225 11.83 32.85 -7.61
C LEU A 225 10.44 32.67 -8.23
N SER A 226 10.22 31.62 -9.00
CA SER A 226 8.93 31.31 -9.60
C SER A 226 8.67 29.82 -9.71
N GLU A 227 7.41 29.46 -9.62
CA GLU A 227 6.90 28.15 -10.02
C GLU A 227 6.52 28.20 -11.49
N PHE A 228 6.90 27.20 -12.26
CA PHE A 228 6.60 27.12 -13.69
C PHE A 228 6.23 25.69 -14.10
N ASP A 229 5.49 25.59 -15.18
CA ASP A 229 5.17 24.30 -15.81
C ASP A 229 6.40 23.81 -16.60
N PRO A 230 7.01 22.67 -16.27
CA PRO A 230 8.22 22.18 -16.93
C PRO A 230 8.02 21.80 -18.40
N LEU A 231 6.78 21.48 -18.82
CA LEU A 231 6.43 21.13 -20.19
C LEU A 231 6.34 22.38 -21.09
N THR A 232 5.60 23.40 -20.62
CA THR A 232 5.33 24.62 -21.42
C THR A 232 6.35 25.72 -21.15
N GLY A 233 7.06 25.69 -20.03
CA GLY A 233 7.95 26.74 -19.56
C GLY A 233 7.23 27.98 -19.01
N GLN A 234 5.90 27.97 -18.94
CA GLN A 234 5.10 29.10 -18.47
C GLN A 234 5.22 29.26 -16.95
N ILE A 235 5.45 30.49 -16.52
CA ILE A 235 5.45 30.84 -15.09
C ILE A 235 3.99 30.81 -14.60
N VAL A 236 3.76 29.97 -13.60
CA VAL A 236 2.45 29.81 -12.95
C VAL A 236 2.29 30.83 -11.83
N LYS A 237 3.35 30.99 -11.01
CA LYS A 237 3.32 31.87 -9.84
C LYS A 237 4.72 32.38 -9.50
N ARG A 238 4.80 33.65 -9.08
CA ARG A 238 6.01 34.18 -8.41
C ARG A 238 5.91 33.88 -6.92
N ILE A 239 7.01 33.41 -6.34
CA ILE A 239 7.10 33.05 -4.94
C ILE A 239 8.22 33.84 -4.26
N ALA A 240 8.03 34.20 -3.00
CA ALA A 240 9.03 34.93 -2.24
C ALA A 240 10.09 34.00 -1.61
N ARG A 241 9.73 32.75 -1.36
CA ARG A 241 10.60 31.73 -0.77
C ARG A 241 10.14 30.33 -1.16
N THR A 242 11.07 29.40 -1.16
CA THR A 242 10.80 27.96 -1.33
C THR A 242 11.83 27.13 -0.59
N THR A 243 11.49 25.89 -0.31
CA THR A 243 12.40 24.90 0.26
C THR A 243 12.47 23.69 -0.65
N VAL A 244 13.65 23.33 -1.11
CA VAL A 244 13.88 22.12 -1.89
C VAL A 244 14.29 21.00 -0.96
N TYR A 245 13.51 19.92 -0.99
CA TYR A 245 13.72 18.71 -0.19
C TYR A 245 14.62 17.72 -0.93
N PRO A 246 15.29 16.80 -0.21
CA PRO A 246 16.13 15.77 -0.83
C PRO A 246 15.36 14.88 -1.81
N LYS A 247 16.07 14.36 -2.81
CA LYS A 247 15.52 13.40 -3.78
C LYS A 247 15.20 12.03 -3.18
N THR A 248 15.79 11.68 -2.04
CA THR A 248 15.60 10.39 -1.35
C THR A 248 15.55 10.61 0.16
N HIS A 249 14.92 9.69 0.89
CA HIS A 249 14.92 9.72 2.36
C HIS A 249 16.29 9.39 2.98
N TYR A 250 17.16 8.69 2.25
CA TYR A 250 18.50 8.31 2.70
C TYR A 250 19.56 9.35 2.30
N VAL A 251 19.34 10.61 2.68
CA VAL A 251 20.38 11.65 2.59
C VAL A 251 20.96 11.92 3.95
N THR A 252 22.28 12.00 3.98
CA THR A 252 23.04 12.18 5.21
C THR A 252 24.11 13.23 4.97
N PRO A 253 24.31 14.18 5.91
CA PRO A 253 25.39 15.17 5.81
C PRO A 253 26.75 14.48 5.61
N ARG A 254 27.61 15.07 4.77
CA ARG A 254 28.93 14.49 4.41
C ARG A 254 29.79 14.14 5.64
N GLU A 255 29.72 14.97 6.66
CA GLU A 255 30.45 14.74 7.92
C GLU A 255 30.02 13.42 8.58
N LYS A 256 28.70 13.20 8.69
CA LYS A 256 28.14 11.92 9.19
C LYS A 256 28.51 10.71 8.33
N ILE A 257 28.58 10.89 6.99
CA ILE A 257 29.03 9.80 6.10
C ILE A 257 30.47 9.43 6.40
N LEU A 258 31.36 10.42 6.58
CA LEU A 258 32.77 10.17 6.89
C LEU A 258 32.93 9.46 8.25
N GLU A 259 32.20 9.90 9.28
CA GLU A 259 32.16 9.24 10.59
C GLU A 259 31.64 7.78 10.46
N ALA A 260 30.52 7.59 9.76
CA ALA A 260 29.93 6.27 9.53
C ALA A 260 30.90 5.33 8.80
N THR A 261 31.63 5.83 7.79
CA THR A 261 32.58 5.00 7.03
C THR A 261 33.74 4.49 7.90
N GLU A 262 34.21 5.25 8.89
CA GLU A 262 35.25 4.76 9.82
C GLU A 262 34.69 3.65 10.74
N LEU A 263 33.47 3.76 11.21
CA LEU A 263 32.80 2.72 12.00
C LEU A 263 32.54 1.45 11.16
N ILE A 264 32.13 1.63 9.90
CA ILE A 264 31.94 0.52 8.95
C ILE A 264 33.26 -0.21 8.68
N LYS A 265 34.39 0.54 8.50
CA LYS A 265 35.71 -0.05 8.32
C LYS A 265 36.16 -0.85 9.56
N GLN A 266 35.81 -0.37 10.75
CA GLN A 266 36.11 -1.09 11.98
C GLN A 266 35.31 -2.40 12.04
N GLU A 267 34.00 -2.37 11.83
CA GLU A 267 33.16 -3.57 11.80
C GLU A 267 33.64 -4.57 10.73
N LEU A 268 34.03 -4.07 9.55
CA LEU A 268 34.56 -4.90 8.47
C LEU A 268 35.82 -5.66 8.90
N ARG A 269 36.77 -4.99 9.59
CA ARG A 269 38.00 -5.63 10.11
C ARG A 269 37.66 -6.74 11.10
N GLU A 270 36.77 -6.45 12.06
CA GLU A 270 36.33 -7.40 13.07
C GLU A 270 35.61 -8.60 12.41
N ARG A 271 34.68 -8.34 11.49
CA ARG A 271 33.92 -9.41 10.81
C ARG A 271 34.80 -10.25 9.90
N LYS A 272 35.74 -9.63 9.16
CA LYS A 272 36.70 -10.35 8.33
C LYS A 272 37.58 -11.29 9.17
N GLN A 273 38.11 -10.80 10.28
CA GLN A 273 38.90 -11.62 11.19
C GLN A 273 38.08 -12.80 11.73
N TYR A 274 36.86 -12.55 12.19
CA TYR A 274 35.95 -13.62 12.65
C TYR A 274 35.73 -14.71 11.59
N LEU A 275 35.52 -14.31 10.33
CA LEU A 275 35.32 -15.27 9.23
C LEU A 275 36.58 -16.08 8.93
N LEU A 276 37.76 -15.45 8.95
CA LEU A 276 39.04 -16.13 8.77
C LEU A 276 39.33 -17.14 9.89
N ASP A 277 39.08 -16.77 11.14
CA ASP A 277 39.27 -17.64 12.31
C ASP A 277 38.33 -18.87 12.28
N ASN A 278 37.20 -18.75 11.58
CA ASN A 278 36.25 -19.84 11.36
C ASN A 278 36.43 -20.56 10.00
N ASN A 279 37.57 -20.38 9.31
CA ASN A 279 37.90 -20.96 8.01
C ASN A 279 36.91 -20.63 6.87
N LYS A 280 36.19 -19.50 6.98
CA LYS A 280 35.26 -19.00 5.96
C LYS A 280 35.97 -18.00 5.02
N LEU A 281 36.92 -18.49 4.20
CA LEU A 281 37.80 -17.65 3.38
C LEU A 281 37.04 -16.93 2.28
N ILE A 282 36.07 -17.60 1.64
CA ILE A 282 35.27 -17.04 0.55
C ILE A 282 34.38 -15.93 1.06
N GLU A 283 33.74 -16.17 2.20
CA GLU A 283 32.87 -15.20 2.86
C GLU A 283 33.66 -13.96 3.32
N ALA A 284 34.88 -14.17 3.82
CA ALA A 284 35.77 -13.09 4.25
C ALA A 284 36.21 -12.19 3.07
N GLN A 285 36.51 -12.80 1.93
CA GLN A 285 36.85 -12.05 0.71
C GLN A 285 35.63 -11.30 0.16
N ARG A 286 34.49 -11.98 0.03
CA ARG A 286 33.24 -11.42 -0.48
C ARG A 286 32.80 -10.17 0.28
N ILE A 287 32.74 -10.26 1.62
CA ILE A 287 32.34 -9.12 2.44
C ILE A 287 33.33 -7.97 2.34
N HIS A 288 34.63 -8.28 2.25
CA HIS A 288 35.67 -7.27 2.12
C HIS A 288 35.53 -6.46 0.82
N GLU A 289 35.43 -7.13 -0.31
CA GLU A 289 35.30 -6.49 -1.63
C GLU A 289 34.01 -5.65 -1.72
N ARG A 290 32.90 -6.22 -1.26
CA ARG A 290 31.62 -5.52 -1.29
C ARG A 290 31.62 -4.24 -0.45
N VAL A 291 32.08 -4.34 0.79
CA VAL A 291 32.03 -3.19 1.71
C VAL A 291 33.04 -2.12 1.31
N GLN A 292 34.22 -2.48 0.79
CA GLN A 292 35.18 -1.53 0.25
C GLN A 292 34.56 -0.71 -0.89
N TYR A 293 33.93 -1.38 -1.84
CA TYR A 293 33.24 -0.72 -2.94
C TYR A 293 32.13 0.22 -2.44
N ASP A 294 31.30 -0.25 -1.51
CA ASP A 294 30.21 0.56 -0.95
C ASP A 294 30.77 1.81 -0.22
N ILE A 295 31.88 1.69 0.50
CA ILE A 295 32.56 2.83 1.17
C ILE A 295 33.06 3.84 0.12
N GLU A 296 33.73 3.40 -0.94
CA GLU A 296 34.20 4.29 -2.00
C GLU A 296 33.04 5.08 -2.61
N MET A 297 31.94 4.41 -2.93
CA MET A 297 30.74 5.05 -3.47
C MET A 297 30.13 6.07 -2.48
N MET A 298 30.05 5.73 -1.20
CA MET A 298 29.53 6.65 -0.18
C MET A 298 30.41 7.89 0.00
N VAL A 299 31.73 7.74 -0.03
CA VAL A 299 32.66 8.86 0.13
C VAL A 299 32.64 9.79 -1.09
N GLU A 300 32.63 9.22 -2.31
CA GLU A 300 32.69 10.00 -3.54
C GLU A 300 31.33 10.60 -3.95
N LEU A 301 30.25 9.82 -3.85
CA LEU A 301 28.92 10.21 -4.34
C LEU A 301 27.94 10.54 -3.23
N GLY A 302 28.28 10.26 -1.97
CA GLY A 302 27.33 10.39 -0.83
C GLY A 302 26.26 9.29 -0.78
N TYR A 303 26.36 8.26 -1.63
CA TYR A 303 25.39 7.20 -1.78
C TYR A 303 26.01 5.90 -2.30
N CYS A 304 25.45 4.76 -1.93
CA CYS A 304 25.76 3.47 -2.55
C CYS A 304 24.48 2.61 -2.72
N SER A 305 24.51 1.64 -3.62
CA SER A 305 23.41 0.68 -3.77
C SER A 305 23.27 -0.18 -2.53
N GLY A 306 22.10 -0.11 -1.87
CA GLY A 306 21.84 -0.79 -0.60
C GLY A 306 22.35 -0.02 0.62
N ILE A 307 22.45 1.31 0.52
CA ILE A 307 22.88 2.21 1.61
C ILE A 307 22.08 1.98 2.91
N GLU A 308 20.84 1.54 2.79
CA GLU A 308 19.97 1.17 3.90
C GLU A 308 20.58 0.09 4.82
N ASN A 309 21.48 -0.76 4.31
CA ASN A 309 22.15 -1.77 5.12
C ASN A 309 23.17 -1.17 6.12
N TYR A 310 23.51 0.10 5.96
CA TYR A 310 24.38 0.86 6.84
C TYR A 310 23.59 1.85 7.72
N SER A 311 22.26 1.74 7.76
CA SER A 311 21.35 2.67 8.46
C SER A 311 21.69 2.88 9.94
N ARG A 312 22.20 1.84 10.65
CA ARG A 312 22.68 1.97 12.04
C ARG A 312 23.68 3.10 12.18
N TYR A 313 24.70 3.11 11.34
CA TYR A 313 25.79 4.11 11.41
C TYR A 313 25.34 5.47 10.89
N LEU A 314 24.54 5.51 9.84
CA LEU A 314 24.05 6.73 9.23
C LEU A 314 23.05 7.48 10.14
N SER A 315 22.27 6.75 10.94
CA SER A 315 21.34 7.33 11.91
C SER A 315 21.96 7.55 13.30
N GLY A 316 23.17 7.00 13.55
CA GLY A 316 23.85 7.09 14.86
C GLY A 316 23.18 6.27 15.95
N ARG A 317 22.37 5.28 15.62
CA ARG A 317 21.66 4.41 16.58
C ARG A 317 22.57 3.31 17.13
N ALA A 318 22.27 2.87 18.36
CA ALA A 318 22.99 1.79 19.02
C ALA A 318 22.72 0.44 18.37
N PRO A 319 23.64 -0.55 18.49
CA PRO A 319 23.39 -1.92 18.01
C PRO A 319 22.12 -2.52 18.59
N GLY A 320 21.27 -3.05 17.70
CA GLY A 320 19.99 -3.68 18.07
C GLY A 320 18.82 -2.71 18.28
N GLU A 321 19.06 -1.41 18.25
CA GLU A 321 18.01 -0.39 18.27
C GLU A 321 17.22 -0.37 16.95
N GLY A 322 15.91 -0.06 17.02
CA GLY A 322 15.05 0.05 15.85
C GLY A 322 15.49 1.18 14.92
N PRO A 323 15.35 1.03 13.59
CA PRO A 323 15.64 2.10 12.64
C PRO A 323 14.63 3.24 12.79
N PRO A 324 14.96 4.47 12.35
CA PRO A 324 13.98 5.53 12.19
C PRO A 324 12.89 5.11 11.18
N THR A 325 11.65 5.39 11.49
CA THR A 325 10.48 5.01 10.67
C THR A 325 9.58 6.22 10.39
N LEU A 326 8.48 6.01 9.68
CA LEU A 326 7.51 7.07 9.45
C LEU A 326 6.94 7.64 10.76
N LEU A 327 6.85 6.83 11.82
CA LEU A 327 6.35 7.27 13.12
C LEU A 327 7.26 8.30 13.78
N ASP A 328 8.55 8.29 13.48
CA ASP A 328 9.51 9.30 13.98
C ASP A 328 9.31 10.68 13.32
N TYR A 329 8.60 10.75 12.19
CA TYR A 329 8.23 12.01 11.51
C TYR A 329 6.91 12.59 12.01
N LEU A 330 6.10 11.81 12.74
CA LEU A 330 4.82 12.27 13.25
C LEU A 330 5.06 13.21 14.46
N PRO A 331 4.46 14.41 14.49
CA PRO A 331 4.54 15.30 15.65
C PRO A 331 4.06 14.63 16.94
N ALA A 332 4.58 15.10 18.09
CA ALA A 332 4.28 14.51 19.40
C ALA A 332 2.77 14.53 19.77
N ASP A 333 2.03 15.49 19.23
CA ASP A 333 0.57 15.58 19.36
C ASP A 333 -0.19 14.82 18.28
N GLY A 334 0.51 14.05 17.44
CA GLY A 334 -0.09 13.27 16.37
C GLY A 334 -1.08 12.19 16.85
N LEU A 335 -1.95 11.75 15.95
CA LEU A 335 -2.91 10.68 16.17
C LEU A 335 -2.60 9.50 15.24
N LEU A 336 -2.71 8.29 15.76
CA LEU A 336 -2.63 7.07 14.97
C LEU A 336 -4.02 6.41 14.88
N VAL A 337 -4.43 6.08 13.68
CA VAL A 337 -5.62 5.27 13.43
C VAL A 337 -5.18 3.98 12.76
N ILE A 338 -5.54 2.84 13.32
CA ILE A 338 -5.21 1.52 12.73
C ILE A 338 -6.51 0.94 12.18
N ASP A 339 -6.67 1.05 10.87
CA ASP A 339 -7.84 0.50 10.19
C ASP A 339 -7.71 -1.02 9.97
N GLU A 340 -8.86 -1.71 10.01
CA GLU A 340 -8.94 -3.17 10.03
C GLU A 340 -7.89 -3.78 10.99
N SER A 341 -7.85 -3.24 12.21
CA SER A 341 -6.81 -3.49 13.22
C SER A 341 -6.61 -4.97 13.53
N HIS A 342 -7.68 -5.77 13.47
CA HIS A 342 -7.64 -7.23 13.63
C HIS A 342 -6.73 -7.96 12.62
N VAL A 343 -6.37 -7.30 11.52
CA VAL A 343 -5.40 -7.78 10.50
C VAL A 343 -4.11 -6.98 10.57
N THR A 344 -4.20 -5.65 10.65
CA THR A 344 -3.04 -4.75 10.59
C THR A 344 -2.09 -4.98 11.77
N VAL A 345 -2.61 -5.14 12.99
CA VAL A 345 -1.80 -5.37 14.19
C VAL A 345 -1.01 -6.69 14.12
N PRO A 346 -1.63 -7.86 13.79
CA PRO A 346 -0.88 -9.09 13.59
C PRO A 346 0.17 -9.03 12.47
N GLN A 347 -0.11 -8.28 11.38
CA GLN A 347 0.87 -8.07 10.30
C GLN A 347 2.11 -7.34 10.81
N ILE A 348 1.93 -6.27 11.58
CA ILE A 348 3.04 -5.54 12.20
C ILE A 348 3.91 -6.48 13.03
N GLY A 349 3.29 -7.34 13.84
CA GLY A 349 4.01 -8.33 14.67
C GLY A 349 4.76 -9.41 13.87
N ALA A 350 4.28 -9.76 12.68
CA ALA A 350 4.87 -10.81 11.85
C ALA A 350 6.07 -10.36 11.02
N MET A 351 6.15 -9.06 10.64
CA MET A 351 7.13 -8.56 9.68
C MET A 351 8.59 -8.77 10.11
N TYR A 352 8.91 -8.54 11.38
CA TYR A 352 10.28 -8.64 11.89
C TYR A 352 10.89 -10.04 11.73
N LYS A 353 10.13 -11.09 12.03
CA LYS A 353 10.65 -12.48 12.03
C LYS A 353 11.10 -12.93 10.64
N GLY A 354 10.33 -12.62 9.61
CA GLY A 354 10.64 -12.97 8.22
C GLY A 354 11.90 -12.27 7.71
N ASP A 355 11.99 -10.95 7.94
CA ASP A 355 13.17 -10.16 7.55
C ASP A 355 14.44 -10.62 8.27
N ARG A 356 14.36 -10.88 9.58
CA ARG A 356 15.48 -11.34 10.40
C ARG A 356 16.07 -12.66 9.91
N SER A 357 15.24 -13.66 9.62
CA SER A 357 15.68 -14.96 9.14
C SER A 357 16.49 -14.85 7.84
N ARG A 358 15.96 -14.13 6.88
CA ARG A 358 16.61 -13.88 5.57
C ARG A 358 17.95 -13.18 5.73
N LYS A 359 18.03 -12.10 6.48
CA LYS A 359 19.25 -11.30 6.68
C LYS A 359 20.31 -12.02 7.49
N THR A 360 19.93 -12.86 8.45
CA THR A 360 20.88 -13.69 9.20
C THR A 360 21.70 -14.56 8.24
N THR A 361 21.04 -15.21 7.28
CA THR A 361 21.74 -16.01 6.26
C THR A 361 22.70 -15.17 5.42
N LEU A 362 22.29 -13.96 4.99
CA LEU A 362 23.17 -13.06 4.23
C LEU A 362 24.43 -12.65 5.03
N VAL A 363 24.27 -12.39 6.32
CA VAL A 363 25.38 -12.06 7.22
C VAL A 363 26.29 -13.25 7.45
N GLU A 364 25.75 -14.44 7.70
CA GLU A 364 26.54 -15.66 7.95
C GLU A 364 27.42 -16.06 6.78
N TYR A 365 26.94 -15.84 5.56
CA TYR A 365 27.64 -16.18 4.30
C TYR A 365 28.39 -15.01 3.67
N GLY A 366 28.64 -13.92 4.42
CA GLY A 366 29.50 -12.81 4.00
C GLY A 366 28.94 -11.91 2.89
N PHE A 367 27.64 -11.85 2.69
CA PHE A 367 27.00 -10.91 1.77
C PHE A 367 26.71 -9.55 2.41
N ARG A 368 26.50 -9.51 3.73
CA ARG A 368 26.24 -8.28 4.49
C ARG A 368 26.99 -8.29 5.82
N LEU A 369 27.29 -7.07 6.33
CA LEU A 369 27.84 -6.90 7.68
C LEU A 369 26.75 -7.20 8.75
N PRO A 370 27.16 -7.56 9.98
CA PRO A 370 26.24 -7.75 11.10
C PRO A 370 25.31 -6.54 11.36
N SER A 371 25.78 -5.32 11.15
CA SER A 371 24.99 -4.08 11.28
C SER A 371 23.78 -4.03 10.34
N ALA A 372 23.80 -4.73 9.20
CA ALA A 372 22.67 -4.83 8.29
C ALA A 372 21.43 -5.49 8.93
N LEU A 373 21.62 -6.24 10.03
CA LEU A 373 20.52 -6.81 10.81
C LEU A 373 19.66 -5.75 11.51
N ASP A 374 20.15 -4.52 11.65
CA ASP A 374 19.41 -3.41 12.26
C ASP A 374 18.64 -2.56 11.22
N ASN A 375 18.90 -2.75 9.93
CA ASN A 375 18.00 -2.31 8.86
C ASN A 375 16.84 -3.30 8.77
N ARG A 376 15.80 -3.10 9.53
CA ARG A 376 14.70 -4.04 9.73
C ARG A 376 13.39 -3.30 10.02
N PRO A 377 12.23 -3.95 9.86
CA PRO A 377 11.02 -3.38 10.41
C PRO A 377 11.11 -3.32 11.94
N LEU A 378 10.32 -2.45 12.55
CA LEU A 378 10.18 -2.41 14.00
C LEU A 378 9.76 -3.78 14.54
N LYS A 379 10.29 -4.13 15.71
CA LYS A 379 9.68 -5.18 16.53
C LYS A 379 8.33 -4.67 17.05
N PHE A 380 7.45 -5.59 17.41
CA PHE A 380 6.12 -5.20 17.87
C PHE A 380 6.18 -4.32 19.13
N GLU A 381 7.06 -4.66 20.08
CA GLU A 381 7.27 -3.90 21.31
C GLU A 381 7.83 -2.49 21.05
N GLU A 382 8.69 -2.34 20.04
CA GLU A 382 9.22 -1.04 19.62
C GLU A 382 8.11 -0.19 18.97
N PHE A 383 7.26 -0.81 18.16
CA PHE A 383 6.10 -0.15 17.59
C PHE A 383 5.15 0.34 18.68
N GLU A 384 4.85 -0.49 19.70
CA GLU A 384 4.01 -0.10 20.83
C GLU A 384 4.57 1.10 21.62
N GLN A 385 5.92 1.18 21.77
CA GLN A 385 6.58 2.29 22.45
C GLN A 385 6.51 3.62 21.67
N LEU A 386 6.50 3.54 20.34
CA LEU A 386 6.43 4.70 19.45
C LEU A 386 4.99 5.16 19.17
N MET A 387 4.00 4.33 19.45
CA MET A 387 2.60 4.66 19.19
C MET A 387 2.17 5.90 19.98
N PRO A 388 1.63 6.94 19.31
CA PRO A 388 0.92 8.03 19.99
C PRO A 388 -0.45 7.54 20.49
N GLN A 389 -1.33 8.46 20.87
CA GLN A 389 -2.73 8.13 21.10
C GLN A 389 -3.32 7.43 19.87
N THR A 390 -3.98 6.28 20.07
CA THR A 390 -4.34 5.39 18.97
C THR A 390 -5.82 5.00 19.01
N ILE A 391 -6.46 5.04 17.83
CA ILE A 391 -7.80 4.46 17.61
C ILE A 391 -7.65 3.20 16.78
N TYR A 392 -8.06 2.07 17.34
CA TYR A 392 -8.25 0.82 16.60
C TYR A 392 -9.63 0.79 15.94
N VAL A 393 -9.69 0.54 14.65
CA VAL A 393 -10.94 0.48 13.88
C VAL A 393 -11.11 -0.92 13.35
N SER A 394 -12.21 -1.60 13.71
CA SER A 394 -12.49 -2.95 13.24
C SER A 394 -13.98 -3.30 13.35
N ALA A 395 -14.47 -4.16 12.46
CA ALA A 395 -15.77 -4.80 12.61
C ALA A 395 -15.72 -6.02 13.56
N THR A 396 -14.52 -6.55 13.79
CA THR A 396 -14.25 -7.76 14.59
C THR A 396 -12.93 -7.63 15.36
N PRO A 397 -12.84 -6.73 16.38
CA PRO A 397 -11.60 -6.50 17.10
C PRO A 397 -11.07 -7.77 17.78
N ASN A 398 -9.75 -7.87 17.89
CA ASN A 398 -9.04 -8.96 18.58
C ASN A 398 -8.97 -8.70 20.10
N PRO A 399 -8.64 -9.70 20.91
CA PRO A 399 -8.39 -9.51 22.35
C PRO A 399 -7.34 -8.43 22.64
N TYR A 400 -6.34 -8.27 21.77
CA TYR A 400 -5.31 -7.25 21.91
C TYR A 400 -5.90 -5.83 21.93
N GLU A 401 -6.74 -5.47 20.95
CA GLU A 401 -7.36 -4.14 20.89
C GLU A 401 -8.28 -3.89 22.08
N LEU A 402 -9.02 -4.94 22.51
CA LEU A 402 -9.91 -4.86 23.67
C LEU A 402 -9.14 -4.66 24.97
N GLU A 403 -8.03 -5.36 25.16
CA GLU A 403 -7.16 -5.22 26.32
C GLU A 403 -6.52 -3.82 26.36
N LYS A 404 -5.98 -3.34 25.24
CA LYS A 404 -5.36 -2.02 25.13
C LYS A 404 -6.36 -0.87 25.37
N SER A 405 -7.61 -1.06 25.03
CA SER A 405 -8.72 -0.09 25.29
C SER A 405 -9.32 -0.24 26.68
N GLY A 406 -8.77 -1.07 27.57
CA GLY A 406 -9.34 -1.30 28.91
C GLY A 406 -10.71 -1.97 28.90
N GLY A 407 -11.10 -2.63 27.81
CA GLY A 407 -12.40 -3.27 27.62
C GLY A 407 -13.53 -2.32 27.17
N GLU A 408 -13.25 -1.01 27.09
CA GLU A 408 -14.21 -0.05 26.57
C GLU A 408 -14.22 -0.05 25.05
N ILE A 409 -15.43 -0.23 24.48
CA ILE A 409 -15.65 -0.26 23.04
C ILE A 409 -16.62 0.85 22.66
N VAL A 410 -16.26 1.61 21.64
CA VAL A 410 -17.18 2.54 20.99
C VAL A 410 -17.88 1.78 19.86
N GLU A 411 -19.15 1.43 20.04
CA GLU A 411 -19.92 0.71 19.03
C GLU A 411 -20.53 1.66 17.99
N GLN A 412 -20.41 1.25 16.72
CA GLN A 412 -21.07 1.87 15.57
C GLN A 412 -21.72 0.79 14.72
N VAL A 413 -22.88 0.32 15.12
CA VAL A 413 -23.63 -0.79 14.53
C VAL A 413 -24.71 -0.30 13.58
N VAL A 414 -25.37 0.81 13.91
CA VAL A 414 -26.44 1.36 13.10
C VAL A 414 -25.92 2.04 11.85
N ARG A 415 -26.40 1.59 10.69
CA ARG A 415 -26.09 2.19 9.38
C ARG A 415 -27.05 3.34 9.10
N PRO A 416 -26.56 4.52 8.70
CA PRO A 416 -27.43 5.63 8.28
C PRO A 416 -28.35 5.29 7.10
N THR A 417 -27.94 4.36 6.24
CA THR A 417 -28.73 3.88 5.09
C THR A 417 -29.94 3.01 5.46
N GLY A 418 -30.02 2.59 6.71
CA GLY A 418 -31.05 1.67 7.20
C GLY A 418 -30.87 0.20 6.80
N LEU A 419 -29.79 -0.13 6.07
CA LEU A 419 -29.50 -1.50 5.62
C LEU A 419 -29.29 -2.45 6.79
N LEU A 420 -30.02 -3.55 6.78
CA LEU A 420 -29.88 -4.64 7.74
C LEU A 420 -28.67 -5.52 7.42
N ASP A 421 -28.10 -6.17 8.44
CA ASP A 421 -27.21 -7.30 8.18
C ASP A 421 -27.96 -8.40 7.42
N PRO A 422 -27.30 -9.25 6.61
CA PRO A 422 -27.98 -10.21 5.75
C PRO A 422 -28.75 -11.26 6.54
N GLU A 423 -29.80 -11.80 5.93
CA GLU A 423 -30.51 -12.94 6.47
C GLU A 423 -29.64 -14.20 6.41
N LEU A 424 -29.62 -14.97 7.50
CA LEU A 424 -28.84 -16.18 7.62
C LEU A 424 -29.72 -17.43 7.52
N GLU A 425 -29.30 -18.38 6.68
CA GLU A 425 -29.94 -19.68 6.55
C GLU A 425 -28.92 -20.80 6.62
N VAL A 426 -29.21 -21.86 7.37
CA VAL A 426 -28.36 -23.07 7.43
C VAL A 426 -29.01 -24.17 6.62
N ARG A 427 -28.25 -24.78 5.71
CA ARG A 427 -28.71 -25.87 4.84
C ARG A 427 -27.76 -27.08 4.90
N PRO A 428 -28.23 -28.31 4.64
CA PRO A 428 -27.40 -29.51 4.69
C PRO A 428 -26.23 -29.48 3.70
N VAL A 429 -25.07 -30.04 4.10
CA VAL A 429 -23.88 -30.14 3.23
C VAL A 429 -24.11 -31.05 2.03
N GLY A 430 -24.90 -32.15 2.21
CA GLY A 430 -25.12 -33.17 1.15
C GLY A 430 -25.70 -32.63 -0.16
N ILE A 431 -26.35 -31.45 -0.14
CA ILE A 431 -26.99 -30.85 -1.32
C ILE A 431 -26.32 -29.51 -1.72
N GLN A 432 -25.18 -29.16 -1.10
CA GLN A 432 -24.63 -27.81 -1.20
C GLN A 432 -24.34 -27.33 -2.62
N VAL A 433 -23.91 -28.20 -3.54
CA VAL A 433 -23.57 -27.85 -4.92
C VAL A 433 -24.78 -27.61 -5.77
N ASP A 434 -25.75 -28.54 -5.72
CA ASP A 434 -27.00 -28.46 -6.51
C ASP A 434 -27.87 -27.29 -6.03
N ASP A 435 -27.97 -27.13 -4.72
CA ASP A 435 -28.69 -26.00 -4.10
C ASP A 435 -28.06 -24.66 -4.44
N LEU A 436 -26.71 -24.58 -4.39
CA LEU A 436 -25.96 -23.41 -4.82
C LEU A 436 -26.29 -23.02 -6.26
N LEU A 437 -26.29 -23.99 -7.21
CA LEU A 437 -26.59 -23.72 -8.60
C LEU A 437 -28.01 -23.14 -8.76
N SER A 438 -28.99 -23.67 -8.03
CA SER A 438 -30.37 -23.16 -8.00
C SER A 438 -30.45 -21.72 -7.46
N GLU A 439 -29.74 -21.42 -6.36
CA GLU A 439 -29.71 -20.08 -5.76
C GLU A 439 -28.99 -19.06 -6.65
N VAL A 440 -27.90 -19.47 -7.30
CA VAL A 440 -27.18 -18.65 -8.30
C VAL A 440 -28.12 -18.26 -9.43
N ALA A 441 -28.85 -19.20 -10.00
CA ALA A 441 -29.80 -18.93 -11.09
C ALA A 441 -30.84 -17.87 -10.70
N LYS A 442 -31.35 -17.91 -9.46
CA LYS A 442 -32.31 -16.91 -8.95
C LYS A 442 -31.70 -15.52 -8.88
N ARG A 443 -30.44 -15.38 -8.48
CA ARG A 443 -29.74 -14.09 -8.35
C ARG A 443 -29.33 -13.51 -9.69
N VAL A 444 -28.84 -14.36 -10.59
CA VAL A 444 -28.48 -13.96 -11.96
C VAL A 444 -29.72 -13.42 -12.71
N ALA A 445 -30.89 -14.04 -12.51
CA ALA A 445 -32.14 -13.61 -13.13
C ALA A 445 -32.52 -12.14 -12.76
N VAL A 446 -32.10 -11.65 -11.60
CA VAL A 446 -32.35 -10.27 -11.13
C VAL A 446 -31.09 -9.38 -11.23
N ASN A 447 -30.09 -9.85 -11.95
CA ASN A 447 -28.82 -9.13 -12.18
C ASN A 447 -28.03 -8.81 -10.89
N GLU A 448 -28.14 -9.68 -9.89
CA GLU A 448 -27.35 -9.62 -8.66
C GLU A 448 -26.14 -10.56 -8.72
N ARG A 449 -25.14 -10.34 -7.84
CA ARG A 449 -23.89 -11.11 -7.82
C ARG A 449 -23.81 -12.03 -6.61
N VAL A 450 -23.05 -13.12 -6.76
CA VAL A 450 -22.90 -14.15 -5.75
C VAL A 450 -21.44 -14.38 -5.40
N LEU A 451 -21.14 -14.49 -4.11
CA LEU A 451 -19.85 -14.93 -3.60
C LEU A 451 -19.97 -16.34 -3.01
N VAL A 452 -18.99 -17.19 -3.32
CA VAL A 452 -18.92 -18.56 -2.79
C VAL A 452 -17.58 -18.79 -2.13
N THR A 453 -17.58 -19.22 -0.86
CA THR A 453 -16.33 -19.54 -0.15
C THR A 453 -16.17 -21.04 0.05
N THR A 454 -15.00 -21.55 -0.32
CA THR A 454 -14.58 -22.94 -0.18
C THR A 454 -13.44 -23.09 0.86
N LEU A 455 -13.00 -24.30 1.16
CA LEU A 455 -11.92 -24.56 2.11
C LEU A 455 -10.55 -24.77 1.45
N THR A 456 -10.53 -25.21 0.18
CA THR A 456 -9.28 -25.55 -0.52
C THR A 456 -9.26 -24.98 -1.94
N LYS A 457 -8.05 -24.78 -2.49
CA LYS A 457 -7.82 -24.35 -3.86
C LYS A 457 -8.48 -25.30 -4.86
N ARG A 458 -8.25 -26.60 -4.69
CA ARG A 458 -8.83 -27.62 -5.54
C ARG A 458 -10.37 -27.58 -5.55
N MET A 459 -11.00 -27.45 -4.38
CA MET A 459 -12.45 -27.33 -4.30
C MET A 459 -12.98 -26.06 -5.03
N SER A 460 -12.22 -24.95 -4.98
CA SER A 460 -12.57 -23.74 -5.74
C SER A 460 -12.48 -23.97 -7.23
N GLU A 461 -11.45 -24.66 -7.71
CA GLU A 461 -11.23 -25.00 -9.11
C GLU A 461 -12.32 -25.94 -9.61
N ASP A 462 -12.51 -27.08 -8.93
CA ASP A 462 -13.54 -28.08 -9.27
C ASP A 462 -14.96 -27.46 -9.31
N LEU A 463 -15.28 -26.58 -8.35
CA LEU A 463 -16.57 -25.89 -8.29
C LEU A 463 -16.72 -24.87 -9.43
N THR A 464 -15.66 -24.15 -9.77
CA THR A 464 -15.69 -23.19 -10.88
C THR A 464 -15.94 -23.90 -12.20
N GLU A 465 -15.23 -25.00 -12.46
CA GLU A 465 -15.43 -25.84 -13.65
C GLU A 465 -16.86 -26.36 -13.70
N TYR A 466 -17.38 -26.92 -12.61
CA TYR A 466 -18.75 -27.40 -12.53
C TYR A 466 -19.80 -26.31 -12.84
N LEU A 467 -19.64 -25.09 -12.29
CA LEU A 467 -20.57 -23.99 -12.55
C LEU A 467 -20.49 -23.49 -13.99
N ASP A 468 -19.28 -23.43 -14.57
CA ASP A 468 -19.07 -23.03 -15.96
C ASP A 468 -19.71 -24.06 -16.95
N GLU A 469 -19.54 -25.36 -16.71
CA GLU A 469 -20.19 -26.42 -17.45
C GLU A 469 -21.74 -26.32 -17.45
N HIS A 470 -22.31 -25.75 -16.38
CA HIS A 470 -23.75 -25.50 -16.26
C HIS A 470 -24.16 -24.10 -16.76
N GLY A 471 -23.26 -23.39 -17.47
CA GLY A 471 -23.55 -22.12 -18.14
C GLY A 471 -23.56 -20.90 -17.23
N VAL A 472 -23.02 -21.01 -16.01
CA VAL A 472 -22.86 -19.88 -15.09
C VAL A 472 -21.57 -19.13 -15.42
N LYS A 473 -21.64 -17.80 -15.59
CA LYS A 473 -20.46 -16.96 -15.74
C LYS A 473 -19.76 -16.83 -14.39
N VAL A 474 -18.70 -17.61 -14.19
CA VAL A 474 -17.99 -17.74 -12.93
C VAL A 474 -16.49 -17.46 -13.09
N ARG A 475 -15.89 -16.91 -12.04
CA ARG A 475 -14.42 -16.84 -11.88
C ARG A 475 -14.04 -17.30 -10.49
N TYR A 476 -12.79 -17.78 -10.33
CA TYR A 476 -12.25 -18.07 -9.01
C TYR A 476 -11.10 -17.11 -8.65
N LEU A 477 -10.93 -16.91 -7.34
CA LEU A 477 -9.90 -16.05 -6.76
C LEU A 477 -9.07 -16.85 -5.76
N HIS A 478 -7.74 -16.95 -6.00
CA HIS A 478 -6.81 -17.64 -5.12
C HIS A 478 -5.62 -16.73 -4.69
N SER A 479 -4.75 -17.27 -3.83
CA SER A 479 -3.64 -16.51 -3.24
C SER A 479 -2.57 -16.07 -4.23
N ASP A 480 -2.43 -16.81 -5.34
CA ASP A 480 -1.33 -16.62 -6.31
C ASP A 480 -1.66 -15.56 -7.37
N ILE A 481 -2.91 -15.08 -7.40
CA ILE A 481 -3.33 -13.98 -8.26
C ILE A 481 -2.72 -12.69 -7.72
N ASP A 482 -2.07 -11.92 -8.60
CA ASP A 482 -1.45 -10.66 -8.22
C ASP A 482 -2.48 -9.58 -7.81
N THR A 483 -2.01 -8.48 -7.28
CA THR A 483 -2.89 -7.42 -6.75
C THR A 483 -3.64 -6.71 -7.87
N VAL A 484 -3.04 -6.56 -9.04
CA VAL A 484 -3.61 -5.87 -10.20
C VAL A 484 -4.75 -6.71 -10.77
N GLU A 485 -4.49 -7.96 -11.09
CA GLU A 485 -5.48 -8.91 -11.62
C GLU A 485 -6.66 -9.08 -10.64
N ARG A 486 -6.39 -9.08 -9.34
CA ARG A 486 -7.44 -9.13 -8.31
C ARG A 486 -8.39 -7.94 -8.39
N VAL A 487 -7.87 -6.72 -8.54
CA VAL A 487 -8.67 -5.50 -8.69
C VAL A 487 -9.53 -5.58 -9.95
N GLU A 488 -8.96 -6.07 -11.05
CA GLU A 488 -9.69 -6.28 -12.30
C GLU A 488 -10.83 -7.32 -12.17
N ILE A 489 -10.58 -8.45 -11.50
CA ILE A 489 -11.60 -9.47 -11.25
C ILE A 489 -12.77 -8.89 -10.46
N ILE A 490 -12.50 -8.11 -9.42
CA ILE A 490 -13.54 -7.48 -8.61
C ILE A 490 -14.33 -6.44 -9.40
N ARG A 491 -13.63 -5.62 -10.18
CA ARG A 491 -14.24 -4.65 -11.09
C ARG A 491 -15.14 -5.34 -12.10
N ASP A 492 -14.68 -6.43 -12.69
CA ASP A 492 -15.41 -7.20 -13.68
C ASP A 492 -16.66 -7.86 -13.09
N LEU A 493 -16.61 -8.35 -11.85
CA LEU A 493 -17.78 -8.82 -11.10
C LEU A 493 -18.80 -7.69 -10.93
N ARG A 494 -18.38 -6.52 -10.48
CA ARG A 494 -19.23 -5.35 -10.29
C ARG A 494 -19.86 -4.85 -11.58
N LEU A 495 -19.10 -4.88 -12.69
CA LEU A 495 -19.59 -4.54 -14.03
C LEU A 495 -20.52 -5.61 -14.64
N GLY A 496 -20.63 -6.79 -14.02
CA GLY A 496 -21.46 -7.89 -14.50
C GLY A 496 -20.91 -8.63 -15.70
N LYS A 497 -19.60 -8.61 -15.91
CA LYS A 497 -18.96 -9.45 -16.92
C LYS A 497 -19.05 -10.93 -16.56
N PHE A 498 -19.13 -11.24 -15.29
CA PHE A 498 -19.46 -12.54 -14.72
C PHE A 498 -20.31 -12.37 -13.45
N ASP A 499 -20.95 -13.43 -12.98
CA ASP A 499 -22.02 -13.36 -11.98
C ASP A 499 -21.62 -13.97 -10.63
N VAL A 500 -20.69 -14.93 -10.64
CA VAL A 500 -20.26 -15.68 -9.46
C VAL A 500 -18.74 -15.58 -9.27
N LEU A 501 -18.33 -15.25 -8.07
CA LEU A 501 -16.93 -15.30 -7.65
C LEU A 501 -16.74 -16.39 -6.60
N VAL A 502 -15.90 -17.38 -6.91
CA VAL A 502 -15.52 -18.47 -6.01
C VAL A 502 -14.15 -18.21 -5.41
N GLY A 503 -13.93 -18.51 -4.14
CA GLY A 503 -12.59 -18.41 -3.56
C GLY A 503 -12.48 -18.98 -2.16
N ILE A 504 -11.24 -19.23 -1.73
CA ILE A 504 -10.95 -19.77 -0.41
C ILE A 504 -11.09 -18.67 0.65
N ASN A 505 -10.49 -17.54 0.40
CA ASN A 505 -10.47 -16.39 1.30
C ASN A 505 -10.85 -15.12 0.56
N LEU A 506 -12.15 -14.96 0.33
CA LEU A 506 -12.74 -13.75 -0.25
C LEU A 506 -12.83 -12.60 0.77
N LEU A 507 -12.19 -12.79 1.94
CA LEU A 507 -12.29 -11.91 3.12
C LEU A 507 -11.24 -10.82 3.14
N ARG A 508 -10.36 -10.75 2.13
CA ARG A 508 -9.35 -9.70 2.17
C ARG A 508 -10.05 -8.34 2.21
N GLU A 509 -9.62 -7.56 3.18
CA GLU A 509 -10.15 -6.26 3.55
C GLU A 509 -10.10 -5.31 2.35
N GLY A 510 -11.03 -4.36 2.30
CA GLY A 510 -11.10 -3.36 1.23
C GLY A 510 -12.00 -3.70 0.04
N LEU A 511 -12.71 -4.84 0.06
CA LEU A 511 -13.65 -5.19 -1.00
C LEU A 511 -15.06 -4.65 -0.70
N ASP A 512 -15.47 -3.66 -1.48
CA ASP A 512 -16.79 -3.06 -1.42
C ASP A 512 -17.59 -3.43 -2.69
N MET A 513 -18.54 -4.35 -2.53
CA MET A 513 -19.33 -4.91 -3.64
C MET A 513 -20.83 -4.83 -3.31
N PRO A 514 -21.47 -3.67 -3.45
CA PRO A 514 -22.89 -3.50 -3.15
C PRO A 514 -23.82 -4.34 -4.06
N GLU A 515 -23.31 -4.82 -5.19
CA GLU A 515 -24.02 -5.67 -6.12
C GLU A 515 -24.20 -7.14 -5.64
N VAL A 516 -23.42 -7.53 -4.61
CA VAL A 516 -23.48 -8.87 -4.02
C VAL A 516 -24.67 -8.99 -3.09
N SER A 517 -25.63 -9.82 -3.44
CA SER A 517 -26.83 -10.10 -2.65
C SER A 517 -26.80 -11.47 -1.97
N LEU A 518 -25.97 -12.39 -2.44
CA LEU A 518 -25.87 -13.74 -1.88
C LEU A 518 -24.42 -14.10 -1.58
N VAL A 519 -24.20 -14.63 -0.40
CA VAL A 519 -22.93 -15.26 0.00
C VAL A 519 -23.21 -16.70 0.41
N CYS A 520 -22.53 -17.65 -0.21
CA CYS A 520 -22.61 -19.07 0.11
C CYS A 520 -21.31 -19.54 0.77
N ILE A 521 -21.44 -20.11 1.96
CA ILE A 521 -20.30 -20.63 2.73
C ILE A 521 -20.42 -22.14 2.73
N LEU A 522 -19.59 -22.82 1.90
CA LEU A 522 -19.57 -24.26 1.82
C LEU A 522 -18.82 -24.85 3.00
N ASP A 523 -19.25 -26.04 3.46
CA ASP A 523 -18.63 -26.73 4.61
C ASP A 523 -18.44 -25.80 5.81
N ALA A 524 -19.47 -25.07 6.20
CA ALA A 524 -19.40 -24.05 7.26
C ALA A 524 -19.16 -24.68 8.66
N ASP A 525 -19.44 -25.98 8.83
CA ASP A 525 -19.24 -26.75 10.06
C ASP A 525 -17.83 -27.35 10.22
N LYS A 526 -16.93 -27.15 9.26
CA LYS A 526 -15.54 -27.57 9.35
C LYS A 526 -14.75 -26.51 10.11
N GLU A 527 -14.68 -26.66 11.45
CA GLU A 527 -13.96 -25.71 12.29
C GLU A 527 -12.50 -25.55 11.87
N GLY A 528 -12.02 -24.31 11.86
CA GLY A 528 -10.67 -23.93 11.49
C GLY A 528 -10.56 -22.42 11.30
N PHE A 529 -9.38 -21.95 10.91
CA PHE A 529 -9.13 -20.51 10.70
C PHE A 529 -10.13 -19.84 9.75
N LEU A 530 -10.47 -20.51 8.63
CA LEU A 530 -11.39 -19.99 7.61
C LEU A 530 -12.88 -20.04 8.04
N ARG A 531 -13.21 -20.76 9.09
CA ARG A 531 -14.57 -20.90 9.64
C ARG A 531 -14.64 -20.50 11.12
N SER A 532 -13.67 -19.68 11.56
CA SER A 532 -13.72 -19.05 12.89
C SER A 532 -14.86 -18.03 12.95
N GLU A 533 -15.35 -17.72 14.14
CA GLU A 533 -16.36 -16.70 14.39
C GLU A 533 -16.12 -15.40 13.60
N ARG A 534 -14.88 -14.88 13.63
CA ARG A 534 -14.49 -13.65 12.94
C ARG A 534 -14.54 -13.78 11.43
N SER A 535 -13.98 -14.87 10.90
CA SER A 535 -14.02 -15.16 9.47
C SER A 535 -15.46 -15.25 8.95
N LEU A 536 -16.35 -15.88 9.72
CA LEU A 536 -17.76 -15.98 9.39
C LEU A 536 -18.43 -14.62 9.41
N ILE A 537 -18.26 -13.80 10.46
CA ILE A 537 -18.84 -12.44 10.56
C ILE A 537 -18.37 -11.57 9.38
N GLN A 538 -17.12 -11.65 9.00
CA GLN A 538 -16.59 -10.87 7.89
C GLN A 538 -17.15 -11.32 6.53
N THR A 539 -17.25 -12.62 6.33
CA THR A 539 -17.85 -13.18 5.11
C THR A 539 -19.32 -12.82 5.00
N ILE A 540 -20.06 -12.96 6.09
CA ILE A 540 -21.46 -12.56 6.21
C ILE A 540 -21.62 -11.07 5.87
N GLY A 541 -20.73 -10.23 6.38
CA GLY A 541 -20.73 -8.79 6.13
C GLY A 541 -20.58 -8.37 4.66
N ARG A 542 -20.13 -9.27 3.76
CA ARG A 542 -20.03 -8.97 2.32
C ARG A 542 -21.39 -8.76 1.65
N ALA A 543 -22.44 -9.41 2.13
CA ALA A 543 -23.81 -9.18 1.64
C ALA A 543 -24.56 -8.05 2.36
N ALA A 544 -23.97 -7.39 3.36
CA ALA A 544 -24.63 -6.39 4.20
C ALA A 544 -24.88 -5.03 3.51
N ARG A 545 -24.42 -4.83 2.28
CA ARG A 545 -24.62 -3.60 1.49
C ARG A 545 -25.74 -3.71 0.46
N ASN A 546 -26.33 -4.89 0.33
CA ASN A 546 -27.45 -5.14 -0.56
C ASN A 546 -28.75 -5.25 0.25
N VAL A 547 -29.82 -4.64 -0.25
CA VAL A 547 -31.16 -4.71 0.41
C VAL A 547 -31.67 -6.14 0.50
N ASN A 548 -31.34 -6.98 -0.51
CA ASN A 548 -31.69 -8.40 -0.61
C ASN A 548 -30.61 -9.33 -0.04
N GLY A 549 -29.74 -8.79 0.85
CA GLY A 549 -28.61 -9.51 1.40
C GLY A 549 -29.00 -10.80 2.10
N LYS A 550 -28.48 -11.93 1.63
CA LYS A 550 -28.68 -13.26 2.21
C LYS A 550 -27.36 -14.04 2.27
N VAL A 551 -27.22 -14.85 3.32
CA VAL A 551 -26.09 -15.78 3.45
C VAL A 551 -26.61 -17.17 3.75
N ILE A 552 -26.10 -18.15 3.00
CA ILE A 552 -26.39 -19.57 3.19
C ILE A 552 -25.13 -20.23 3.75
N LEU A 553 -25.29 -20.84 4.92
CA LEU A 553 -24.24 -21.65 5.56
C LEU A 553 -24.58 -23.13 5.31
N TYR A 554 -23.79 -23.82 4.51
CA TYR A 554 -23.96 -25.25 4.32
C TYR A 554 -23.22 -26.00 5.45
N ALA A 555 -24.03 -26.61 6.31
CA ALA A 555 -23.55 -27.27 7.53
C ALA A 555 -24.54 -28.36 7.97
N ASP A 556 -24.01 -29.50 8.40
CA ASP A 556 -24.82 -30.58 9.00
C ASP A 556 -24.99 -30.38 10.51
N ARG A 557 -24.17 -29.57 11.10
CA ARG A 557 -24.24 -29.19 12.52
C ARG A 557 -23.86 -27.72 12.73
N ILE A 558 -24.47 -27.07 13.69
CA ILE A 558 -24.10 -25.71 14.11
C ILE A 558 -22.92 -25.81 15.08
N THR A 559 -21.77 -25.26 14.68
CA THR A 559 -20.57 -25.19 15.54
C THR A 559 -20.63 -23.98 16.47
N ASN A 560 -19.73 -23.93 17.48
CA ASN A 560 -19.65 -22.77 18.39
C ASN A 560 -19.35 -21.47 17.63
N SER A 561 -18.47 -21.53 16.64
CA SER A 561 -18.12 -20.39 15.81
C SER A 561 -19.30 -19.91 14.99
N MET A 562 -20.09 -20.81 14.40
CA MET A 562 -21.32 -20.48 13.70
C MET A 562 -22.37 -19.87 14.64
N ALA A 563 -22.60 -20.48 15.80
CA ALA A 563 -23.59 -19.99 16.76
C ALA A 563 -23.30 -18.56 17.21
N LYS A 564 -22.05 -18.24 17.49
CA LYS A 564 -21.61 -16.89 17.85
C LYS A 564 -21.76 -15.90 16.71
N ALA A 565 -21.32 -16.27 15.49
CA ALA A 565 -21.42 -15.41 14.32
C ALA A 565 -22.89 -15.13 13.95
N MET A 566 -23.76 -16.14 14.02
CA MET A 566 -25.19 -16.01 13.79
C MET A 566 -25.86 -15.14 14.85
N GLY A 567 -25.55 -15.37 16.13
CA GLY A 567 -26.08 -14.58 17.24
C GLY A 567 -25.70 -13.10 17.16
N GLU A 568 -24.45 -12.80 16.83
CA GLU A 568 -23.98 -11.41 16.65
C GLU A 568 -24.65 -10.75 15.42
N THR A 569 -24.80 -11.48 14.33
CA THR A 569 -25.48 -10.94 13.13
C THR A 569 -26.95 -10.63 13.44
N GLU A 570 -27.66 -11.50 14.16
CA GLU A 570 -29.05 -11.26 14.52
C GLU A 570 -29.18 -10.08 15.53
N ARG A 571 -28.30 -9.97 16.53
CA ARG A 571 -28.23 -8.82 17.44
C ARG A 571 -28.13 -7.50 16.66
N ARG A 572 -27.23 -7.46 15.65
CA ARG A 572 -27.04 -6.29 14.79
C ARG A 572 -28.30 -5.98 13.95
N ARG A 573 -28.94 -7.02 13.41
CA ARG A 573 -30.19 -6.87 12.64
C ARG A 573 -31.29 -6.29 13.49
N GLU A 574 -31.50 -6.80 14.71
CA GLU A 574 -32.53 -6.32 15.64
C GLU A 574 -32.29 -4.85 16.02
N LYS A 575 -31.05 -4.49 16.38
CA LYS A 575 -30.67 -3.10 16.70
C LYS A 575 -30.97 -2.15 15.52
N GLN A 576 -30.59 -2.54 14.30
CA GLN A 576 -30.85 -1.75 13.09
C GLN A 576 -32.36 -1.65 12.80
N ARG A 577 -33.11 -2.74 12.95
CA ARG A 577 -34.55 -2.77 12.72
C ARG A 577 -35.27 -1.86 13.70
N ALA A 578 -34.94 -1.91 14.99
CA ALA A 578 -35.48 -1.03 15.99
C ALA A 578 -35.24 0.44 15.67
N TYR A 579 -33.99 0.78 15.29
CA TYR A 579 -33.63 2.14 14.90
C TYR A 579 -34.43 2.62 13.67
N ASN A 580 -34.55 1.75 12.64
CA ASN A 580 -35.31 2.08 11.43
C ASN A 580 -36.77 2.37 11.73
N LEU A 581 -37.41 1.57 12.62
CA LEU A 581 -38.79 1.77 13.03
C LEU A 581 -38.96 3.08 13.81
N GLU A 582 -38.06 3.38 14.75
CA GLU A 582 -38.11 4.60 15.56
C GLU A 582 -37.99 5.87 14.71
N HIS A 583 -37.12 5.84 13.68
CA HIS A 583 -36.83 7.00 12.84
C HIS A 583 -37.54 7.00 11.48
N GLY A 584 -38.38 6.02 11.20
CA GLY A 584 -39.12 5.91 9.94
C GLY A 584 -38.22 5.71 8.71
N ILE A 585 -37.08 5.05 8.90
CA ILE A 585 -36.09 4.85 7.83
C ILE A 585 -36.45 3.62 7.00
N VAL A 586 -36.53 3.81 5.69
CA VAL A 586 -36.66 2.71 4.72
C VAL A 586 -35.27 2.36 4.19
N PRO A 587 -34.81 1.10 4.29
CA PRO A 587 -33.51 0.68 3.80
C PRO A 587 -33.31 1.02 2.32
N LYS A 588 -32.16 1.64 1.98
CA LYS A 588 -31.81 1.99 0.61
C LYS A 588 -30.46 1.38 0.24
N GLY A 589 -30.40 0.73 -0.92
CA GLY A 589 -29.15 0.20 -1.46
C GLY A 589 -28.15 1.33 -1.73
N VAL A 590 -26.89 1.04 -1.51
CA VAL A 590 -25.80 1.97 -1.80
C VAL A 590 -25.39 1.81 -3.25
N VAL A 591 -25.47 2.89 -4.03
CA VAL A 591 -24.90 2.92 -5.38
C VAL A 591 -23.54 3.63 -5.29
N LYS A 592 -22.45 2.90 -5.41
CA LYS A 592 -21.10 3.44 -5.41
C LYS A 592 -20.56 3.43 -6.85
N ARG A 593 -20.01 4.56 -7.30
CA ARG A 593 -19.32 4.61 -8.60
C ARG A 593 -18.20 3.59 -8.62
N ILE A 594 -18.05 2.90 -9.76
CA ILE A 594 -16.92 2.00 -10.00
C ILE A 594 -15.79 2.91 -10.48
N THR A 595 -14.97 3.39 -9.54
CA THR A 595 -13.74 4.14 -9.84
C THR A 595 -12.60 3.14 -10.04
N ASP A 596 -11.75 3.38 -11.01
CA ASP A 596 -10.49 2.65 -11.15
C ASP A 596 -9.59 3.02 -9.96
N VAL A 597 -9.35 2.06 -9.09
CA VAL A 597 -8.40 2.21 -7.97
C VAL A 597 -6.98 2.42 -8.52
N MET A 598 -6.75 2.04 -9.77
CA MET A 598 -5.50 2.23 -10.51
C MET A 598 -5.26 3.66 -10.98
N ASP A 599 -6.31 4.48 -11.12
CA ASP A 599 -6.14 5.90 -11.51
C ASP A 599 -5.37 6.71 -10.44
N VAL A 600 -5.30 6.23 -9.21
CA VAL A 600 -4.48 6.81 -8.14
C VAL A 600 -2.99 6.47 -8.34
N ASP A 601 -2.69 5.30 -8.92
CA ASP A 601 -1.30 4.86 -9.18
C ASP A 601 -0.73 5.48 -10.48
N ASP A 602 -1.58 5.88 -11.46
CA ASP A 602 -1.14 6.33 -12.79
C ASP A 602 -1.07 7.88 -12.93
N GLY A 603 -1.44 8.63 -11.88
CA GLY A 603 -1.35 10.11 -11.87
C GLY A 603 -2.26 10.80 -12.90
N ARG A 604 -3.22 10.10 -13.49
CA ARG A 604 -4.19 10.68 -14.43
C ARG A 604 -5.43 11.11 -13.67
N GLU A 605 -5.46 12.38 -13.25
CA GLU A 605 -6.75 13.01 -12.91
C GLU A 605 -7.65 12.99 -14.15
N SER A 606 -8.79 12.32 -14.01
CA SER A 606 -9.84 12.38 -15.05
C SER A 606 -10.33 13.82 -15.18
N GLU A 607 -9.85 14.52 -16.16
CA GLU A 607 -10.44 15.81 -16.59
C GLU A 607 -11.94 15.60 -16.86
N LYS A 608 -12.75 16.28 -16.09
CA LYS A 608 -14.17 16.41 -16.34
C LYS A 608 -14.40 17.06 -17.71
N GLY A 609 -14.94 16.27 -18.58
CA GLY A 609 -15.82 16.61 -19.68
C GLY A 609 -15.53 17.85 -20.54
N TYR A 610 -15.09 17.58 -21.78
CA TYR A 610 -15.60 18.31 -22.94
C TYR A 610 -15.53 17.40 -24.18
N GLY A 611 -16.70 17.28 -24.87
CA GLY A 611 -16.82 17.10 -26.30
C GLY A 611 -16.29 15.80 -26.92
N GLN A 612 -17.21 14.90 -27.28
CA GLN A 612 -16.99 13.89 -28.29
C GLN A 612 -16.35 14.49 -29.55
N ALA A 613 -15.09 14.12 -29.79
CA ALA A 613 -14.51 14.16 -31.12
C ALA A 613 -13.92 12.78 -31.40
N SER A 614 -14.55 12.12 -32.35
CA SER A 614 -14.10 10.87 -32.93
C SER A 614 -12.70 11.04 -33.52
N LEU A 615 -11.68 10.48 -32.88
CA LEU A 615 -10.39 10.23 -33.51
C LEU A 615 -10.20 8.75 -33.71
N GLY A 616 -9.80 8.43 -34.94
CA GLY A 616 -9.83 7.11 -35.54
C GLY A 616 -9.10 6.04 -34.72
N ARG A 617 -9.73 4.88 -34.69
CA ARG A 617 -9.13 3.62 -34.28
C ARG A 617 -7.82 3.39 -35.04
N VAL A 618 -6.70 3.53 -34.34
CA VAL A 618 -5.47 2.87 -34.74
C VAL A 618 -5.68 1.38 -34.45
N ALA A 619 -5.63 0.56 -35.47
CA ALA A 619 -5.82 -0.87 -35.35
C ALA A 619 -4.73 -1.47 -34.46
N GLU A 620 -5.13 -2.04 -33.33
CA GLU A 620 -4.27 -2.97 -32.58
C GLU A 620 -3.88 -4.13 -33.50
N PRO A 621 -2.62 -4.57 -33.49
CA PRO A 621 -2.26 -5.79 -34.19
C PRO A 621 -3.03 -6.95 -33.60
N LYS A 622 -3.81 -7.63 -34.43
CA LYS A 622 -4.56 -8.82 -34.08
C LYS A 622 -3.63 -9.82 -33.39
N ALA A 623 -3.83 -10.03 -32.09
CA ALA A 623 -3.25 -11.15 -31.38
C ALA A 623 -3.67 -12.46 -32.11
N LYS A 624 -2.73 -13.12 -32.73
CA LYS A 624 -2.92 -14.46 -33.28
C LYS A 624 -3.18 -15.37 -32.08
N ARG A 625 -4.42 -15.91 -31.99
CA ARG A 625 -4.74 -16.99 -31.07
C ARG A 625 -3.98 -18.23 -31.55
N TYR A 626 -2.92 -18.56 -30.84
CA TYR A 626 -2.22 -19.83 -31.01
C TYR A 626 -2.95 -20.88 -30.16
N HIS A 627 -3.81 -21.70 -30.82
CA HIS A 627 -4.04 -23.04 -30.38
C HIS A 627 -2.91 -23.87 -31.01
N ALA A 628 -1.79 -23.96 -30.39
CA ALA A 628 -0.63 -24.67 -30.89
C ALA A 628 -0.29 -25.84 -29.96
N ASP A 629 -0.11 -27.00 -30.56
CA ASP A 629 0.48 -28.17 -29.94
C ASP A 629 1.81 -27.82 -29.26
N ALA A 630 2.08 -28.33 -28.05
CA ALA A 630 3.27 -28.02 -27.27
C ALA A 630 4.58 -28.25 -28.03
N ALA A 631 4.59 -29.20 -28.97
CA ALA A 631 5.70 -29.47 -29.89
C ALA A 631 5.95 -28.31 -30.88
N GLN A 632 4.88 -27.68 -31.37
CA GLN A 632 4.95 -26.55 -32.29
C GLN A 632 5.48 -25.29 -31.56
N LEU A 633 5.00 -25.04 -30.32
CA LEU A 633 5.48 -23.95 -29.48
C LEU A 633 6.95 -24.08 -29.15
N SER A 634 7.44 -25.27 -28.84
CA SER A 634 8.87 -25.52 -28.59
C SER A 634 9.72 -25.24 -29.83
N HIS A 635 9.27 -25.63 -31.00
CA HIS A 635 9.98 -25.37 -32.26
C HIS A 635 10.04 -23.88 -32.61
N ASP A 636 8.94 -23.16 -32.35
CA ASP A 636 8.88 -21.70 -32.59
C ASP A 636 9.79 -20.94 -31.62
N ILE A 637 9.89 -21.38 -30.35
CA ILE A 637 10.83 -20.84 -29.35
C ILE A 637 12.29 -21.01 -29.84
N ASP A 638 12.68 -22.20 -30.25
CA ASP A 638 14.04 -22.48 -30.76
C ASP A 638 14.40 -21.64 -31.98
N LYS A 639 13.44 -21.39 -32.86
CA LYS A 639 13.62 -20.55 -34.04
C LYS A 639 13.84 -19.07 -33.67
N LEU A 640 13.01 -18.55 -32.78
CA LEU A 640 13.10 -17.16 -32.31
C LEU A 640 14.38 -16.92 -31.51
N GLU A 641 14.85 -17.88 -30.72
CA GLU A 641 16.11 -17.79 -30.00
C GLU A 641 17.30 -17.70 -30.94
N LYS A 642 17.30 -18.48 -32.03
CA LYS A 642 18.36 -18.39 -33.04
C LYS A 642 18.38 -17.01 -33.71
N GLN A 643 17.21 -16.46 -34.05
CA GLN A 643 17.11 -15.12 -34.62
C GLN A 643 17.54 -14.03 -33.62
N MET A 644 17.16 -14.16 -32.36
CA MET A 644 17.58 -13.25 -31.29
C MET A 644 19.12 -13.21 -31.15
N HIS A 645 19.75 -14.37 -31.16
CA HIS A 645 21.22 -14.45 -31.11
C HIS A 645 21.88 -13.90 -32.36
N GLU A 646 21.27 -14.03 -33.53
CA GLU A 646 21.78 -13.48 -34.80
C GLU A 646 21.70 -11.94 -34.78
N HIS A 647 20.58 -11.35 -34.37
CA HIS A 647 20.43 -9.91 -34.21
C HIS A 647 21.39 -9.36 -33.11
N ALA A 648 21.57 -10.07 -32.01
CA ALA A 648 22.54 -9.68 -30.98
C ALA A 648 24.02 -9.68 -31.50
N ARG A 649 24.37 -10.66 -32.34
CA ARG A 649 25.70 -10.70 -33.00
C ARG A 649 25.90 -9.55 -33.99
N ASN A 650 24.82 -9.14 -34.65
CA ASN A 650 24.86 -8.01 -35.60
C ASN A 650 24.73 -6.64 -34.91
N LEU A 651 24.75 -6.59 -33.56
CA LEU A 651 24.59 -5.39 -32.73
C LEU A 651 23.25 -4.68 -32.91
N GLU A 652 22.21 -5.40 -33.33
CA GLU A 652 20.84 -4.92 -33.50
C GLU A 652 20.02 -5.19 -32.20
N PHE A 653 20.41 -4.50 -31.13
CA PHE A 653 19.95 -4.78 -29.78
C PHE A 653 18.44 -4.57 -29.55
N GLU A 654 17.80 -3.62 -30.26
CA GLU A 654 16.35 -3.42 -30.15
C GLU A 654 15.55 -4.59 -30.74
N GLN A 655 16.02 -5.13 -31.86
CA GLN A 655 15.39 -6.30 -32.49
C GLN A 655 15.63 -7.57 -31.66
N ALA A 656 16.84 -7.73 -31.11
CA ALA A 656 17.16 -8.82 -30.19
C ALA A 656 16.31 -8.76 -28.91
N ALA A 657 16.06 -7.58 -28.35
CA ALA A 657 15.22 -7.39 -27.17
C ALA A 657 13.74 -7.74 -27.45
N ALA A 658 13.20 -7.31 -28.59
CA ALA A 658 11.81 -7.65 -28.99
C ALA A 658 11.62 -9.17 -29.15
N LEU A 659 12.61 -9.86 -29.74
CA LEU A 659 12.57 -11.33 -29.90
C LEU A 659 12.71 -12.04 -28.54
N ARG A 660 13.55 -11.54 -27.64
CA ARG A 660 13.69 -12.06 -26.26
C ARG A 660 12.33 -12.01 -25.52
N ASP A 661 11.61 -10.90 -25.63
CA ASP A 661 10.34 -10.72 -24.95
C ASP A 661 9.26 -11.64 -25.54
N GLU A 662 9.28 -11.89 -26.85
CA GLU A 662 8.39 -12.86 -27.48
C GLU A 662 8.74 -14.32 -27.11
N VAL A 663 10.02 -14.68 -27.01
CA VAL A 663 10.49 -15.98 -26.51
C VAL A 663 10.02 -16.21 -25.07
N LYS A 664 10.11 -15.19 -24.23
CA LYS A 664 9.63 -15.27 -22.85
C LYS A 664 8.13 -15.54 -22.80
N ARG A 665 7.36 -14.82 -23.59
CA ARG A 665 5.88 -15.01 -23.70
C ARG A 665 5.49 -16.41 -24.17
N LEU A 666 6.19 -16.96 -25.18
CA LEU A 666 5.92 -18.31 -25.70
C LEU A 666 6.32 -19.39 -24.69
N ARG A 667 7.38 -19.17 -23.90
CA ARG A 667 7.75 -20.08 -22.80
C ARG A 667 6.70 -20.10 -21.68
N GLU A 668 6.14 -18.96 -21.33
CA GLU A 668 5.04 -18.87 -20.36
C GLU A 668 3.79 -19.62 -20.86
N LEU A 669 3.47 -19.51 -22.16
CA LEU A 669 2.39 -20.27 -22.79
C LEU A 669 2.68 -21.78 -22.81
N LEU A 670 3.93 -22.20 -23.06
CA LEU A 670 4.32 -23.62 -23.05
C LEU A 670 4.25 -24.23 -21.64
N ILE A 671 4.50 -23.45 -20.59
CA ILE A 671 4.37 -23.89 -19.20
C ILE A 671 2.90 -23.97 -18.77
N SER A 672 2.02 -23.19 -19.41
CA SER A 672 0.59 -23.14 -19.11
C SER A 672 -0.23 -24.12 -19.99
N ALA A 673 0.35 -24.70 -21.03
CA ALA A 673 -0.23 -25.73 -21.88
C ALA A 673 0.12 -27.15 -21.38
#